data_f5009a174a9f5f97606a19157576d435
#
_entry.id   f5009a174a9f5f97606a19157576d435
#
_cell.length_a   1.000
_cell.length_b   1.000
_cell.length_c   1.000
_cell.angle_alpha   90.00
_cell.angle_beta   90.00
_cell.angle_gamma   90.00
#
_symmetry.space_group_name_H-M   'P 1'
#
loop_
_entity.id
_entity.type
_entity.pdbx_description
1 polymer ?
#
loop_
_entity_poly.entity_id
_entity_poly.type
_entity_poly.pdbx_seq_one_letter_code
_entity_poly.pdbx_strand_id
1 'polypeptide(L)'
;MKVMGTQMNYQNLWRWGIMILGMSIICSVAGNLWVTVYYGVPVWRDADTTLFCASDAKAYDTEVHNVWATHACVPTDPSPQEIHLGNVTEKFNMWKNNMVEQMHEDIISLWDQSLKPCVKLTPLCVTLECEAPNINITADMKEEIKNCSFNMTTELRDRRRKIYSLFYRLDIVPINKSRENNSEYRLINCNTSAITQACPKVSFEPIPIHYCAPAGFAILKCKDTEFNGTGPCKNVSTVQCTHGIKPVVSTQLLLNGSLAENGIRIRSENITNNAKTIIVQLDRPVQINCTRPNNNTRKSERIGPGQTFYATNAIIGDIRKAHCNVSKAKWDETVQRVAEQLGKYFKNKTINFTNPSGGDLEITTHSFNCGGEFFYCNTSALFNSTWRFNDTVNATRSENDTISLPCRIKQIINMWQRAGQAMYAPPIQGVIRCNSNITGLLLTRDGGRENNNNTEVFRPGGGNMKDNWRSELYKYKVVKIEPLGVAPTRARRRVVERGKRAVGIGAVFIGFLGAAGSTMGAASITLTVQARQLLSGIVQQQSNLLRAIEAQQHLLRLTVWGIKQLQARVLAVERYLRDQQLLGLWGCSGKLICTTNVPWNSSWNNKSYSEIWDSMTWLQWDKEINNYTSIIYSLIEESQNQQEKNEQDLLALDKWATLWDWFDITNWLWYIRIVIIIVGGLIGLRIVFAMLSIINRVRQGYSPLSLQTLTPNPEGLDRPGRIEEEGGEQGRDRSIRLVNGSLALVWDDLRSLCLFSYHRLRDFILVAAKTVELLGRSSLQGLRLGWKGLKYLWNLLLYWGQELKSSAINLLDTTAIAVANWTDRIIEIGQRLCRAIIHIPRRIRQGFERALL
;
A
#
# COMPACT_ATOMS: atom_id res chain seq x y z
N MET A 1 -10.68 45.61 95.32
CA MET A 1 -10.63 45.50 93.89
C MET A 1 -9.97 44.14 93.55
N LYS A 2 -10.84 43.17 93.15
CA LYS A 2 -10.40 41.85 92.74
C LYS A 2 -10.23 41.89 91.23
N VAL A 3 -9.02 41.59 90.80
CA VAL A 3 -8.75 41.39 89.37
C VAL A 3 -9.06 39.93 89.04
N MET A 4 -10.05 39.72 88.20
CA MET A 4 -10.45 38.42 87.63
C MET A 4 -9.52 38.07 86.40
N GLY A 5 -8.63 37.08 86.59
CA GLY A 5 -7.84 36.54 85.54
C GLY A 5 -8.67 35.55 84.75
N THR A 6 -8.91 35.80 83.45
CA THR A 6 -9.42 34.87 82.49
C THR A 6 -8.39 33.86 82.08
N GLN A 7 -8.50 32.64 82.60
CA GLN A 7 -7.75 31.51 82.07
C GLN A 7 -8.31 31.20 80.67
N MET A 8 -7.61 31.58 79.66
CA MET A 8 -7.84 31.14 78.28
C MET A 8 -7.50 29.68 78.15
N ASN A 9 -8.47 28.88 77.84
CA ASN A 9 -8.39 27.44 77.76
C ASN A 9 -7.63 27.01 76.47
N TYR A 10 -6.33 26.81 76.60
CA TYR A 10 -5.37 26.43 75.55
C TYR A 10 -5.76 25.13 74.85
N GLN A 11 -6.53 24.26 75.47
CA GLN A 11 -7.05 23.01 74.83
C GLN A 11 -8.05 23.26 73.70
N ASN A 12 -8.82 24.35 73.78
CA ASN A 12 -9.78 24.65 72.67
C ASN A 12 -9.05 25.30 71.49
N LEU A 13 -8.04 26.08 71.69
CA LEU A 13 -7.25 26.66 70.59
C LEU A 13 -6.51 25.57 69.80
N TRP A 14 -6.01 24.55 70.51
CA TRP A 14 -5.35 23.40 69.81
C TRP A 14 -6.32 22.54 69.03
N ARG A 15 -7.51 22.32 69.55
CA ARG A 15 -8.61 21.63 68.83
C ARG A 15 -9.06 22.40 67.63
N TRP A 16 -9.20 23.73 67.71
CA TRP A 16 -9.53 24.56 66.57
C TRP A 16 -8.37 24.63 65.57
N GLY A 17 -7.13 24.67 65.99
CA GLY A 17 -5.97 24.60 65.10
C GLY A 17 -5.88 23.28 64.37
N ILE A 18 -6.10 22.15 65.05
CA ILE A 18 -6.12 20.82 64.39
C ILE A 18 -7.34 20.70 63.45
N MET A 19 -8.51 21.26 63.81
CA MET A 19 -9.68 21.24 62.97
C MET A 19 -9.51 22.13 61.73
N ILE A 20 -8.86 23.29 61.86
CA ILE A 20 -8.55 24.16 60.71
C ILE A 20 -7.45 23.54 59.84
N LEU A 21 -6.41 22.92 60.42
CA LEU A 21 -5.40 22.16 59.70
C LEU A 21 -6.03 20.93 59.02
N GLY A 22 -6.93 20.23 59.71
CA GLY A 22 -7.66 19.12 59.14
C GLY A 22 -8.58 19.54 58.00
N MET A 23 -9.28 20.67 58.14
CA MET A 23 -10.12 21.24 57.05
C MET A 23 -9.25 21.79 55.93
N SER A 24 -8.11 22.41 56.19
CA SER A 24 -7.20 22.85 55.11
C SER A 24 -6.54 21.66 54.38
N ILE A 25 -6.23 20.57 55.11
CA ILE A 25 -5.79 19.33 54.46
C ILE A 25 -6.91 18.66 53.68
N ILE A 26 -8.15 18.70 54.20
CA ILE A 26 -9.31 18.16 53.45
C ILE A 26 -9.66 19.07 52.29
N CYS A 27 -9.55 20.39 52.38
CA CYS A 27 -9.76 21.29 51.23
C CYS A 27 -8.59 21.24 50.23
N SER A 28 -7.38 20.93 50.66
CA SER A 28 -6.25 20.73 49.72
C SER A 28 -6.26 19.36 49.01
N VAL A 29 -7.10 18.42 49.48
CA VAL A 29 -7.32 17.12 48.82
C VAL A 29 -8.45 17.22 47.79
N ALA A 30 -9.16 18.33 47.66
CA ALA A 30 -10.16 18.56 46.65
C ALA A 30 -9.48 18.78 45.31
N GLY A 31 -9.13 17.67 44.67
CA GLY A 31 -9.25 17.63 43.24
C GLY A 31 -8.06 18.05 42.40
N ASN A 32 -6.80 17.82 42.79
CA ASN A 32 -5.71 17.91 41.80
C ASN A 32 -5.86 16.79 40.78
N LEU A 33 -6.18 17.15 39.53
CA LEU A 33 -6.20 16.24 38.39
C LEU A 33 -4.77 16.09 37.85
N TRP A 34 -4.46 14.89 37.38
CA TRP A 34 -3.16 14.52 36.85
C TRP A 34 -3.32 14.00 35.43
N VAL A 35 -2.33 14.23 34.59
CA VAL A 35 -2.31 13.69 33.22
C VAL A 35 -2.15 12.18 33.28
N THR A 36 -3.04 11.47 32.59
CA THR A 36 -2.94 10.02 32.39
C THR A 36 -2.88 9.73 30.92
N VAL A 37 -1.96 8.86 30.51
CA VAL A 37 -1.77 8.43 29.13
C VAL A 37 -2.59 7.18 28.88
N TYR A 38 -3.35 7.20 27.79
CA TYR A 38 -4.16 6.08 27.32
C TYR A 38 -3.64 5.63 25.95
N TYR A 39 -3.46 4.35 25.77
CA TYR A 39 -3.11 3.75 24.49
C TYR A 39 -4.23 2.82 24.03
N GLY A 40 -4.67 2.98 22.79
CA GLY A 40 -5.79 2.26 22.22
C GLY A 40 -7.09 3.06 22.26
N VAL A 41 -7.05 4.37 22.38
CA VAL A 41 -8.25 5.21 22.32
C VAL A 41 -8.85 5.19 20.92
N PRO A 42 -10.20 5.14 20.80
CA PRO A 42 -10.89 5.12 19.50
C PRO A 42 -10.97 6.53 18.90
N VAL A 43 -9.85 7.06 18.49
CA VAL A 43 -9.72 8.37 17.84
C VAL A 43 -9.10 8.19 16.47
N TRP A 44 -9.62 8.90 15.49
CA TRP A 44 -9.09 8.90 14.13
C TRP A 44 -9.05 10.30 13.56
N ARG A 45 -8.20 10.46 12.54
CA ARG A 45 -8.10 11.67 11.73
C ARG A 45 -8.12 11.29 10.26
N ASP A 46 -8.58 12.22 9.43
CA ASP A 46 -8.53 12.06 7.99
C ASP A 46 -7.08 11.93 7.55
N ALA A 47 -6.78 10.91 6.78
CA ALA A 47 -5.45 10.68 6.25
C ALA A 47 -5.50 9.91 4.94
N ASP A 48 -4.49 10.14 4.13
CA ASP A 48 -4.26 9.40 2.91
C ASP A 48 -3.19 8.35 3.16
N THR A 49 -3.44 7.15 2.70
CA THR A 49 -2.47 6.05 2.79
C THR A 49 -2.58 5.14 1.59
N THR A 50 -1.53 4.36 1.39
CA THR A 50 -1.52 3.32 0.38
C THR A 50 -2.37 2.13 0.83
N LEU A 51 -3.44 1.85 0.09
CA LEU A 51 -4.31 0.71 0.31
C LEU A 51 -3.75 -0.51 -0.44
N PHE A 52 -4.04 -1.68 0.06
CA PHE A 52 -3.72 -2.93 -0.64
C PHE A 52 -4.99 -3.60 -1.18
N CYS A 53 -4.82 -4.51 -2.14
CA CYS A 53 -5.94 -5.21 -2.74
C CYS A 53 -6.21 -6.55 -2.06
N ALA A 54 -7.47 -6.94 -2.05
CA ALA A 54 -7.91 -8.31 -1.77
C ALA A 54 -8.83 -8.77 -2.89
N SER A 55 -8.80 -10.05 -3.22
CA SER A 55 -9.69 -10.66 -4.21
C SER A 55 -10.15 -12.02 -3.77
N ASP A 56 -11.24 -12.52 -4.37
CA ASP A 56 -11.78 -13.84 -4.02
C ASP A 56 -10.82 -14.97 -4.38
N ALA A 57 -10.72 -15.97 -3.49
CA ALA A 57 -9.83 -17.12 -3.63
C ALA A 57 -10.07 -17.92 -4.93
N LYS A 58 -11.28 -17.90 -5.49
CA LYS A 58 -11.62 -18.55 -6.76
C LYS A 58 -10.87 -18.01 -7.97
N ALA A 59 -10.33 -16.80 -7.89
CA ALA A 59 -9.51 -16.21 -8.95
C ALA A 59 -8.15 -16.93 -9.12
N TYR A 60 -7.73 -17.73 -8.16
CA TYR A 60 -6.48 -18.51 -8.20
C TYR A 60 -6.59 -19.84 -8.94
N ASP A 61 -7.81 -20.37 -9.11
CA ASP A 61 -8.03 -21.69 -9.70
C ASP A 61 -8.06 -21.68 -11.23
N THR A 62 -8.09 -20.52 -11.86
CA THR A 62 -8.06 -20.37 -13.30
C THR A 62 -6.65 -19.96 -13.76
N GLU A 63 -6.06 -20.73 -14.64
CA GLU A 63 -4.76 -20.47 -15.28
C GLU A 63 -4.76 -19.20 -16.17
N VAL A 64 -5.88 -18.51 -16.26
CA VAL A 64 -6.04 -17.31 -17.09
C VAL A 64 -5.47 -16.10 -16.35
N HIS A 65 -4.39 -15.57 -16.90
CA HIS A 65 -3.86 -14.29 -16.43
C HIS A 65 -4.86 -13.16 -16.73
N ASN A 66 -5.15 -12.33 -15.71
CA ASN A 66 -6.06 -11.21 -15.83
C ASN A 66 -5.26 -9.89 -15.80
N VAL A 67 -5.72 -8.88 -16.55
CA VAL A 67 -5.14 -7.52 -16.54
C VAL A 67 -5.09 -6.96 -15.13
N TRP A 68 -6.09 -7.25 -14.32
CA TRP A 68 -6.23 -6.73 -12.95
C TRP A 68 -5.31 -7.40 -11.92
N ALA A 69 -4.47 -8.33 -12.37
CA ALA A 69 -3.44 -9.00 -11.55
C ALA A 69 -3.97 -9.50 -10.19
N THR A 70 -5.16 -10.07 -10.18
CA THR A 70 -5.82 -10.56 -8.95
C THR A 70 -5.03 -11.64 -8.24
N HIS A 71 -4.15 -12.35 -8.95
CA HIS A 71 -3.21 -13.31 -8.37
C HIS A 71 -2.18 -12.67 -7.41
N ALA A 72 -1.95 -11.35 -7.51
CA ALA A 72 -1.09 -10.59 -6.62
C ALA A 72 -1.82 -10.02 -5.40
N CYS A 73 -3.15 -10.10 -5.37
CA CYS A 73 -3.96 -9.68 -4.24
C CYS A 73 -4.01 -10.77 -3.16
N VAL A 74 -4.14 -10.37 -1.90
CA VAL A 74 -4.40 -11.30 -0.81
C VAL A 74 -5.83 -11.86 -0.94
N PRO A 75 -6.10 -13.10 -0.47
CA PRO A 75 -7.46 -13.63 -0.41
C PRO A 75 -8.35 -12.76 0.47
N THR A 76 -9.60 -12.57 0.06
CA THR A 76 -10.60 -11.92 0.89
C THR A 76 -10.94 -12.77 2.11
N ASP A 77 -11.23 -12.11 3.23
CA ASP A 77 -11.75 -12.77 4.41
C ASP A 77 -13.13 -13.39 4.08
N PRO A 78 -13.37 -14.69 4.33
CA PRO A 78 -14.66 -15.31 4.10
C PRO A 78 -15.78 -14.73 4.95
N SER A 79 -15.48 -14.11 6.08
CA SER A 79 -16.44 -13.38 6.93
C SER A 79 -15.98 -11.95 7.19
N PRO A 80 -16.24 -11.03 6.25
CA PRO A 80 -15.87 -9.64 6.44
C PRO A 80 -16.63 -9.04 7.63
N GLN A 81 -15.88 -8.46 8.55
CA GLN A 81 -16.45 -7.81 9.72
C GLN A 81 -16.79 -6.36 9.39
N GLU A 82 -18.02 -6.00 9.66
CA GLU A 82 -18.49 -4.61 9.62
C GLU A 82 -19.00 -4.25 11.01
N ILE A 83 -18.42 -3.24 11.62
CA ILE A 83 -18.75 -2.82 12.96
C ILE A 83 -19.48 -1.49 12.90
N HIS A 84 -20.72 -1.47 13.38
CA HIS A 84 -21.49 -0.25 13.44
C HIS A 84 -20.94 0.69 14.53
N LEU A 85 -20.72 1.95 14.16
CA LEU A 85 -20.29 2.99 15.08
C LEU A 85 -21.50 3.78 15.57
N GLY A 86 -22.01 3.40 16.73
CA GLY A 86 -23.16 4.09 17.34
C GLY A 86 -22.81 5.53 17.74
N ASN A 87 -23.73 6.46 17.52
CA ASN A 87 -23.60 7.88 17.89
C ASN A 87 -22.39 8.61 17.30
N VAL A 88 -21.89 8.14 16.17
CA VAL A 88 -20.80 8.77 15.44
C VAL A 88 -21.37 9.45 14.19
N THR A 89 -21.06 10.72 14.03
CA THR A 89 -21.36 11.48 12.82
C THR A 89 -20.02 11.86 12.17
N GLU A 90 -19.83 11.46 10.92
CA GLU A 90 -18.60 11.71 10.19
C GLU A 90 -18.89 12.43 8.88
N LYS A 91 -18.03 13.36 8.51
CA LYS A 91 -18.13 14.09 7.25
C LYS A 91 -17.41 13.33 6.15
N PHE A 92 -18.09 13.13 5.04
CA PHE A 92 -17.56 12.51 3.84
C PHE A 92 -17.55 13.52 2.69
N ASN A 93 -16.60 13.35 1.79
CA ASN A 93 -16.55 14.08 0.54
C ASN A 93 -16.01 13.17 -0.57
N MET A 94 -16.91 12.64 -1.39
CA MET A 94 -16.56 11.75 -2.48
C MET A 94 -15.67 12.43 -3.55
N TRP A 95 -15.79 13.75 -3.69
CA TRP A 95 -15.09 14.51 -4.73
C TRP A 95 -13.62 14.79 -4.39
N LYS A 96 -13.26 14.71 -3.11
CA LYS A 96 -11.91 14.86 -2.58
C LYS A 96 -11.37 13.58 -1.94
N ASN A 97 -11.91 12.44 -2.31
CA ASN A 97 -11.49 11.15 -1.77
C ASN A 97 -10.24 10.65 -2.49
N ASN A 98 -9.14 10.52 -1.77
CA ASN A 98 -7.87 10.04 -2.34
C ASN A 98 -7.91 8.56 -2.77
N MET A 99 -8.86 7.78 -2.27
CA MET A 99 -9.07 6.39 -2.72
C MET A 99 -9.33 6.32 -4.23
N VAL A 100 -10.05 7.29 -4.77
CA VAL A 100 -10.35 7.39 -6.22
C VAL A 100 -9.08 7.62 -7.02
N GLU A 101 -8.24 8.56 -6.59
CA GLU A 101 -6.94 8.83 -7.22
C GLU A 101 -6.04 7.60 -7.21
N GLN A 102 -5.97 6.93 -6.08
CA GLN A 102 -5.17 5.73 -5.91
C GLN A 102 -5.68 4.58 -6.78
N MET A 103 -6.99 4.35 -6.82
CA MET A 103 -7.59 3.34 -7.69
C MET A 103 -7.29 3.63 -9.16
N HIS A 104 -7.40 4.88 -9.57
CA HIS A 104 -7.10 5.28 -10.95
C HIS A 104 -5.65 5.01 -11.34
N GLU A 105 -4.70 5.40 -10.48
CA GLU A 105 -3.28 5.12 -10.69
C GLU A 105 -2.98 3.62 -10.72
N ASP A 106 -3.61 2.86 -9.86
CA ASP A 106 -3.44 1.40 -9.80
C ASP A 106 -3.94 0.73 -11.07
N ILE A 107 -5.10 1.11 -11.55
CA ILE A 107 -5.70 0.58 -12.76
C ILE A 107 -4.81 0.88 -13.97
N ILE A 108 -4.33 2.11 -14.12
CA ILE A 108 -3.40 2.49 -15.18
C ILE A 108 -2.10 1.69 -15.10
N SER A 109 -1.53 1.56 -13.92
CA SER A 109 -0.28 0.84 -13.71
C SER A 109 -0.40 -0.65 -14.01
N LEU A 110 -1.50 -1.28 -13.62
CA LEU A 110 -1.79 -2.68 -13.92
C LEU A 110 -1.97 -2.90 -15.43
N TRP A 111 -2.62 -1.97 -16.11
CA TRP A 111 -2.78 -2.01 -17.54
C TRP A 111 -1.43 -1.95 -18.25
N ASP A 112 -0.60 -0.98 -17.89
CA ASP A 112 0.75 -0.84 -18.45
C ASP A 112 1.62 -2.07 -18.17
N GLN A 113 1.53 -2.63 -16.99
CA GLN A 113 2.26 -3.84 -16.63
C GLN A 113 1.82 -5.05 -17.42
N SER A 114 0.54 -5.18 -17.73
CA SER A 114 0.00 -6.27 -18.56
C SER A 114 0.49 -6.20 -20.00
N LEU A 115 0.73 -5.00 -20.53
CA LEU A 115 1.22 -4.77 -21.88
C LEU A 115 2.75 -4.87 -22.03
N LYS A 116 3.48 -4.68 -20.95
CA LYS A 116 4.96 -4.61 -20.98
C LYS A 116 5.63 -5.85 -21.58
N PRO A 117 5.25 -7.10 -21.27
CA PRO A 117 5.83 -8.31 -21.86
C PRO A 117 5.25 -8.65 -23.24
N CYS A 118 4.27 -7.89 -23.75
CA CYS A 118 3.55 -8.22 -24.96
C CYS A 118 4.27 -7.73 -26.22
N VAL A 119 3.88 -8.27 -27.36
CA VAL A 119 4.51 -8.01 -28.65
C VAL A 119 4.29 -6.56 -29.09
N LYS A 120 5.34 -5.85 -29.45
CA LYS A 120 5.26 -4.52 -30.06
C LYS A 120 5.07 -4.64 -31.56
N LEU A 121 4.04 -3.96 -32.08
CA LEU A 121 3.65 -4.00 -33.48
C LEU A 121 4.32 -2.90 -34.33
N THR A 122 5.50 -2.44 -33.97
CA THR A 122 6.26 -1.45 -34.75
C THR A 122 6.45 -1.90 -36.21
N PRO A 123 6.69 -3.19 -36.54
CA PRO A 123 6.80 -3.65 -37.92
C PRO A 123 5.51 -3.50 -38.74
N LEU A 124 4.34 -3.31 -38.09
CA LEU A 124 3.04 -3.09 -38.76
C LEU A 124 2.82 -1.65 -39.23
N CYS A 125 3.69 -0.71 -38.85
CA CYS A 125 3.63 0.65 -39.36
C CYS A 125 4.19 0.75 -40.77
N VAL A 126 3.52 0.11 -41.70
CA VAL A 126 3.83 0.07 -43.13
C VAL A 126 2.61 0.58 -43.92
N THR A 127 2.83 0.91 -45.20
CA THR A 127 1.73 1.26 -46.09
C THR A 127 0.85 0.03 -46.29
N LEU A 128 -0.46 0.20 -46.06
CA LEU A 128 -1.47 -0.81 -46.27
C LEU A 128 -2.21 -0.51 -47.59
N GLU A 129 -2.32 -1.50 -48.45
CA GLU A 129 -3.16 -1.44 -49.65
C GLU A 129 -4.51 -2.03 -49.30
N CYS A 130 -5.53 -1.18 -49.12
CA CYS A 130 -6.83 -1.59 -48.65
C CYS A 130 -7.91 -1.49 -49.73
N GLU A 131 -8.67 -2.55 -49.84
CA GLU A 131 -9.79 -2.68 -50.80
C GLU A 131 -11.08 -3.08 -50.07
N ALA A 132 -12.20 -2.94 -50.72
CA ALA A 132 -13.45 -3.47 -50.21
C ALA A 132 -13.40 -5.01 -50.19
N PRO A 133 -13.83 -5.66 -49.11
CA PRO A 133 -13.81 -7.11 -49.04
C PRO A 133 -14.75 -7.77 -50.07
N ASN A 134 -14.30 -8.81 -50.76
CA ASN A 134 -15.04 -9.58 -51.74
C ASN A 134 -16.05 -10.56 -51.10
N ILE A 135 -16.99 -10.05 -50.33
CA ILE A 135 -17.98 -10.85 -49.62
C ILE A 135 -19.35 -10.17 -49.80
N ASN A 136 -20.44 -10.93 -49.77
CA ASN A 136 -21.81 -10.38 -49.76
C ASN A 136 -22.04 -9.53 -48.51
N ILE A 137 -21.91 -8.22 -48.66
CA ILE A 137 -21.95 -7.25 -47.56
C ILE A 137 -23.13 -6.33 -47.81
N THR A 138 -23.88 -6.04 -46.75
CA THR A 138 -24.85 -4.93 -46.74
C THR A 138 -24.17 -3.61 -47.05
N ALA A 139 -24.84 -2.71 -47.75
CA ALA A 139 -24.25 -1.42 -48.16
C ALA A 139 -23.60 -0.66 -47.00
N ASP A 140 -24.19 -0.73 -45.83
CA ASP A 140 -23.73 -0.04 -44.61
C ASP A 140 -22.41 -0.57 -44.03
N MET A 141 -22.06 -1.83 -44.31
CA MET A 141 -20.86 -2.45 -43.80
C MET A 141 -19.66 -2.40 -44.75
N LYS A 142 -19.89 -2.07 -46.05
CA LYS A 142 -18.80 -1.94 -47.03
C LYS A 142 -17.78 -0.87 -46.67
N GLU A 143 -18.23 0.16 -45.98
CA GLU A 143 -17.36 1.25 -45.50
C GLU A 143 -16.74 0.99 -44.16
N GLU A 144 -17.25 0.05 -43.37
CA GLU A 144 -16.81 -0.21 -42.00
C GLU A 144 -15.64 -1.21 -41.94
N ILE A 145 -15.47 -2.09 -42.92
CA ILE A 145 -14.39 -3.10 -42.91
C ILE A 145 -13.63 -3.00 -44.23
N LYS A 146 -12.34 -3.07 -44.17
CA LYS A 146 -11.43 -3.08 -45.34
C LYS A 146 -10.53 -4.32 -45.26
N ASN A 147 -10.31 -4.91 -46.45
CA ASN A 147 -9.32 -5.97 -46.65
C ASN A 147 -8.00 -5.30 -47.05
N CYS A 148 -7.02 -5.38 -46.18
CA CYS A 148 -5.73 -4.72 -46.36
C CYS A 148 -4.60 -5.73 -46.58
N SER A 149 -3.82 -5.49 -47.62
CA SER A 149 -2.57 -6.24 -47.84
C SER A 149 -1.36 -5.37 -47.58
N PHE A 150 -0.33 -5.95 -47.03
CA PHE A 150 0.90 -5.27 -46.72
C PHE A 150 2.10 -6.21 -46.68
N ASN A 151 3.30 -5.64 -46.85
CA ASN A 151 4.52 -6.37 -46.78
C ASN A 151 5.05 -6.42 -45.35
N MET A 152 5.03 -7.59 -44.73
CA MET A 152 5.46 -7.83 -43.38
C MET A 152 6.84 -8.44 -43.33
N THR A 153 7.65 -8.00 -42.36
CA THR A 153 8.91 -8.72 -42.05
C THR A 153 8.58 -10.12 -41.52
N THR A 154 9.44 -11.06 -41.85
CA THR A 154 9.35 -12.43 -41.36
C THR A 154 10.29 -12.65 -40.17
N GLU A 155 10.46 -13.88 -39.76
CA GLU A 155 11.49 -14.26 -38.77
C GLU A 155 12.93 -13.86 -39.21
N LEU A 156 13.16 -13.80 -40.54
CA LEU A 156 14.40 -13.32 -41.13
C LEU A 156 14.23 -11.84 -41.53
N ARG A 157 15.09 -10.97 -41.07
CA ARG A 157 15.02 -9.51 -41.28
C ARG A 157 15.11 -9.09 -42.75
N ASP A 158 15.74 -9.88 -43.59
CA ASP A 158 15.96 -9.66 -45.02
C ASP A 158 14.81 -10.16 -45.91
N ARG A 159 13.89 -10.94 -45.36
CA ARG A 159 12.75 -11.47 -46.09
C ARG A 159 11.45 -10.79 -45.64
N ARG A 160 10.71 -10.34 -46.62
CA ARG A 160 9.35 -9.80 -46.44
C ARG A 160 8.34 -10.69 -47.15
N ARG A 161 7.16 -10.80 -46.56
CA ARG A 161 6.07 -11.58 -47.10
C ARG A 161 4.82 -10.70 -47.21
N LYS A 162 4.09 -10.78 -48.30
CA LYS A 162 2.81 -10.09 -48.41
C LYS A 162 1.74 -10.87 -47.65
N ILE A 163 1.08 -10.21 -46.72
CA ILE A 163 0.00 -10.77 -45.91
C ILE A 163 -1.26 -9.92 -46.04
N TYR A 164 -2.40 -10.50 -45.67
CA TYR A 164 -3.71 -9.87 -45.71
C TYR A 164 -4.30 -9.87 -44.32
N SER A 165 -5.03 -8.84 -44.01
CA SER A 165 -5.82 -8.75 -42.77
C SER A 165 -7.04 -7.89 -42.99
N LEU A 166 -8.14 -8.24 -42.35
CA LEU A 166 -9.31 -7.36 -42.27
C LEU A 166 -9.08 -6.37 -41.13
N PHE A 167 -9.28 -5.09 -41.44
CA PHE A 167 -9.24 -4.01 -40.45
C PHE A 167 -10.56 -3.27 -40.44
N TYR A 168 -10.94 -2.81 -39.24
CA TYR A 168 -12.04 -1.88 -39.11
C TYR A 168 -11.63 -0.50 -39.63
N ARG A 169 -12.53 0.23 -40.23
CA ARG A 169 -12.27 1.55 -40.82
C ARG A 169 -11.76 2.56 -39.79
N LEU A 170 -12.17 2.41 -38.53
CA LEU A 170 -11.70 3.24 -37.39
C LEU A 170 -10.22 3.08 -37.07
N ASP A 171 -9.64 1.94 -37.44
CA ASP A 171 -8.22 1.62 -37.12
C ASP A 171 -7.24 2.09 -38.18
N ILE A 172 -7.73 2.51 -39.36
CA ILE A 172 -6.90 2.90 -40.50
C ILE A 172 -7.21 4.33 -40.95
N VAL A 173 -6.17 5.03 -41.41
CA VAL A 173 -6.26 6.39 -41.95
C VAL A 173 -5.67 6.44 -43.34
N PRO A 174 -6.27 7.12 -44.33
CA PRO A 174 -5.68 7.29 -45.65
C PRO A 174 -4.43 8.17 -45.58
N ILE A 175 -3.38 7.81 -46.29
CA ILE A 175 -2.09 8.53 -46.29
C ILE A 175 -2.21 9.84 -47.08
N ASN A 176 -2.88 9.79 -48.26
CA ASN A 176 -3.10 10.95 -49.12
C ASN A 176 -4.59 11.26 -49.23
N LYS A 177 -5.06 12.39 -48.76
CA LYS A 177 -6.44 12.84 -48.83
C LYS A 177 -6.86 13.43 -50.17
N SER A 178 -5.90 13.67 -51.06
CA SER A 178 -6.11 14.43 -52.29
C SER A 178 -6.44 13.63 -53.56
N ARG A 179 -6.50 12.30 -53.50
CA ARG A 179 -6.88 11.44 -54.64
C ARG A 179 -8.14 10.65 -54.32
N GLU A 180 -9.16 10.80 -55.12
CA GLU A 180 -10.46 10.15 -54.95
C GLU A 180 -10.43 8.62 -54.99
N ASN A 181 -9.34 7.99 -55.48
CA ASN A 181 -9.12 6.55 -55.52
C ASN A 181 -7.90 6.10 -54.71
N ASN A 182 -7.74 6.61 -53.51
CA ASN A 182 -6.58 6.24 -52.70
C ASN A 182 -6.81 4.90 -51.97
N SER A 183 -6.10 3.86 -52.38
CA SER A 183 -6.09 2.55 -51.71
C SER A 183 -5.03 2.44 -50.59
N GLU A 184 -4.21 3.50 -50.40
CA GLU A 184 -3.13 3.51 -49.45
C GLU A 184 -3.56 4.04 -48.08
N TYR A 185 -3.39 3.20 -47.06
CA TYR A 185 -3.74 3.48 -45.68
C TYR A 185 -2.56 3.19 -44.76
N ARG A 186 -2.65 3.68 -43.58
CA ARG A 186 -1.78 3.30 -42.44
C ARG A 186 -2.62 3.08 -41.17
N LEU A 187 -2.07 2.40 -40.19
CA LEU A 187 -2.70 2.30 -38.89
C LEU A 187 -2.76 3.68 -38.21
N ILE A 188 -3.86 3.93 -37.51
CA ILE A 188 -4.21 5.28 -37.04
C ILE A 188 -3.13 5.92 -36.17
N ASN A 189 -2.49 5.19 -35.30
CA ASN A 189 -1.53 5.72 -34.31
C ASN A 189 -0.06 5.51 -34.69
N CYS A 190 0.26 5.05 -35.91
CA CYS A 190 1.64 4.76 -36.31
C CYS A 190 2.58 5.99 -36.30
N ASN A 191 2.03 7.17 -36.49
CA ASN A 191 2.83 8.41 -36.51
C ASN A 191 2.94 9.10 -35.13
N THR A 192 2.19 8.68 -34.15
CA THR A 192 2.09 9.36 -32.85
C THR A 192 2.42 8.47 -31.67
N SER A 193 2.25 7.14 -31.81
CA SER A 193 2.30 6.23 -30.67
C SER A 193 2.97 4.92 -31.04
N ALA A 194 3.61 4.31 -30.07
CA ALA A 194 3.99 2.90 -30.16
C ALA A 194 2.75 2.02 -29.95
N ILE A 195 2.54 1.05 -30.84
CA ILE A 195 1.42 0.11 -30.74
C ILE A 195 1.93 -1.19 -30.15
N THR A 196 1.30 -1.66 -29.08
CA THR A 196 1.58 -2.93 -28.45
C THR A 196 0.33 -3.81 -28.55
N GLN A 197 0.49 -5.03 -29.04
CA GLN A 197 -0.59 -6.01 -29.06
C GLN A 197 -0.84 -6.50 -27.65
N ALA A 198 -2.09 -6.51 -27.18
CA ALA A 198 -2.42 -7.16 -25.92
C ALA A 198 -2.11 -8.66 -26.00
N CYS A 199 -1.54 -9.21 -24.94
CA CYS A 199 -1.22 -10.64 -24.92
C CYS A 199 -2.52 -11.46 -24.97
N PRO A 200 -2.66 -12.43 -25.89
CA PRO A 200 -3.90 -13.18 -26.06
C PRO A 200 -4.28 -14.01 -24.83
N LYS A 201 -3.31 -14.34 -23.98
CA LYS A 201 -3.53 -15.07 -22.73
C LYS A 201 -4.12 -14.20 -21.61
N VAL A 202 -4.10 -12.87 -21.76
CA VAL A 202 -4.56 -11.93 -20.74
C VAL A 202 -6.03 -11.63 -21.01
N SER A 203 -6.88 -11.83 -20.01
CA SER A 203 -8.28 -11.49 -20.02
C SER A 203 -8.51 -10.05 -19.58
N PHE A 204 -9.42 -9.34 -20.22
CA PHE A 204 -9.88 -8.01 -19.82
C PHE A 204 -11.13 -8.05 -18.93
N GLU A 205 -11.61 -9.21 -18.56
CA GLU A 205 -12.79 -9.35 -17.73
C GLU A 205 -12.55 -8.71 -16.35
N PRO A 206 -13.38 -7.75 -15.92
CA PRO A 206 -13.20 -7.12 -14.62
C PRO A 206 -13.55 -8.09 -13.50
N ILE A 207 -12.62 -8.26 -12.58
CA ILE A 207 -12.78 -9.08 -11.38
C ILE A 207 -12.96 -8.16 -10.18
N PRO A 208 -13.89 -8.47 -9.24
CA PRO A 208 -14.07 -7.67 -8.06
C PRO A 208 -12.78 -7.51 -7.26
N ILE A 209 -12.40 -6.28 -6.99
CA ILE A 209 -11.24 -5.91 -6.18
C ILE A 209 -11.74 -5.23 -4.92
N HIS A 210 -11.26 -5.70 -3.78
CA HIS A 210 -11.48 -5.05 -2.49
C HIS A 210 -10.24 -4.24 -2.13
N TYR A 211 -10.46 -2.99 -1.76
CA TYR A 211 -9.39 -2.15 -1.20
C TYR A 211 -9.42 -2.25 0.31
N CYS A 212 -8.30 -2.60 0.90
CA CYS A 212 -8.16 -2.81 2.33
C CYS A 212 -7.20 -1.81 2.94
N ALA A 213 -7.52 -1.36 4.13
CA ALA A 213 -6.66 -0.46 4.88
C ALA A 213 -5.50 -1.24 5.52
N PRO A 214 -4.29 -0.67 5.50
CA PRO A 214 -3.16 -1.23 6.23
C PRO A 214 -3.36 -1.08 7.75
N ALA A 215 -2.53 -1.77 8.53
CA ALA A 215 -2.57 -1.66 9.97
C ALA A 215 -2.35 -0.20 10.43
N GLY A 216 -3.11 0.23 11.43
CA GLY A 216 -3.12 1.60 11.91
C GLY A 216 -4.02 2.56 11.14
N PHE A 217 -4.72 2.07 10.15
CA PHE A 217 -5.75 2.79 9.40
C PHE A 217 -7.05 2.00 9.41
N ALA A 218 -8.13 2.69 9.15
CA ALA A 218 -9.44 2.07 9.01
C ALA A 218 -10.19 2.71 7.85
N ILE A 219 -11.14 1.98 7.31
CA ILE A 219 -12.07 2.48 6.31
C ILE A 219 -13.41 2.70 7.00
N LEU A 220 -13.92 3.92 6.94
CA LEU A 220 -15.27 4.26 7.38
C LEU A 220 -16.21 4.19 6.20
N LYS A 221 -17.38 3.60 6.43
CA LYS A 221 -18.43 3.42 5.44
C LYS A 221 -19.66 4.20 5.86
N CYS A 222 -20.15 5.07 5.00
CA CYS A 222 -21.44 5.72 5.18
C CYS A 222 -22.56 4.80 4.74
N LYS A 223 -23.49 4.52 5.64
CA LYS A 223 -24.65 3.66 5.42
C LYS A 223 -25.96 4.43 5.28
N ASP A 224 -25.91 5.74 5.27
CA ASP A 224 -27.10 6.57 5.03
C ASP A 224 -27.61 6.32 3.61
N THR A 225 -28.83 5.87 3.49
CA THR A 225 -29.47 5.54 2.21
C THR A 225 -29.72 6.78 1.34
N GLU A 226 -29.80 7.95 1.97
CA GLU A 226 -30.02 9.23 1.29
C GLU A 226 -28.75 10.07 1.14
N PHE A 227 -27.59 9.46 1.32
CA PHE A 227 -26.32 10.19 1.25
C PHE A 227 -26.03 10.69 -0.16
N ASN A 228 -25.83 11.99 -0.29
CA ASN A 228 -25.57 12.66 -1.57
C ASN A 228 -24.08 12.73 -1.98
N GLY A 229 -23.20 12.12 -1.23
CA GLY A 229 -21.75 12.08 -1.50
C GLY A 229 -20.92 13.10 -0.73
N THR A 230 -21.53 14.13 -0.16
CA THR A 230 -20.85 15.17 0.61
C THR A 230 -21.63 15.52 1.89
N GLY A 231 -20.88 15.89 2.92
CA GLY A 231 -21.47 16.33 4.19
C GLY A 231 -21.49 15.25 5.26
N PRO A 232 -22.24 15.50 6.35
CA PRO A 232 -22.26 14.59 7.49
C PRO A 232 -23.07 13.32 7.19
N CYS A 233 -22.53 12.19 7.61
CA CYS A 233 -23.21 10.90 7.63
C CYS A 233 -23.44 10.47 9.07
N LYS A 234 -24.66 10.10 9.40
CA LYS A 234 -25.07 9.72 10.78
C LYS A 234 -24.98 8.23 11.04
N ASN A 235 -25.10 7.41 10.01
CA ASN A 235 -25.00 5.96 10.10
C ASN A 235 -23.67 5.51 9.52
N VAL A 236 -22.65 5.45 10.38
CA VAL A 236 -21.28 5.12 10.00
C VAL A 236 -20.91 3.76 10.55
N SER A 237 -20.21 2.98 9.77
CA SER A 237 -19.58 1.74 10.21
C SER A 237 -18.11 1.72 9.81
N THR A 238 -17.31 0.90 10.50
CA THR A 238 -15.95 0.64 10.12
C THR A 238 -15.85 -0.72 9.45
N VAL A 239 -15.08 -0.78 8.38
CA VAL A 239 -14.80 -2.00 7.64
C VAL A 239 -13.30 -2.12 7.43
N GLN A 240 -12.81 -3.33 7.30
CA GLN A 240 -11.39 -3.57 6.98
C GLN A 240 -11.14 -3.36 5.48
N CYS A 241 -12.08 -3.80 4.66
CA CYS A 241 -11.99 -3.71 3.22
C CYS A 241 -13.29 -3.15 2.64
N THR A 242 -13.20 -2.54 1.47
CA THR A 242 -14.38 -2.14 0.70
C THR A 242 -15.12 -3.38 0.19
N HIS A 243 -16.34 -3.21 -0.30
CA HIS A 243 -17.01 -4.27 -1.07
C HIS A 243 -16.23 -4.57 -2.36
N GLY A 244 -16.53 -5.67 -3.02
CA GLY A 244 -15.93 -6.01 -4.31
C GLY A 244 -16.33 -5.01 -5.38
N ILE A 245 -15.38 -4.24 -5.87
CA ILE A 245 -15.56 -3.24 -6.91
C ILE A 245 -15.02 -3.81 -8.21
N LYS A 246 -15.89 -3.97 -9.21
CA LYS A 246 -15.47 -4.35 -10.54
C LYS A 246 -14.90 -3.12 -11.26
N PRO A 247 -13.65 -3.16 -11.72
CA PRO A 247 -13.03 -2.02 -12.40
C PRO A 247 -13.50 -1.93 -13.87
N VAL A 248 -14.78 -1.71 -14.07
CA VAL A 248 -15.38 -1.60 -15.42
C VAL A 248 -15.02 -0.25 -16.00
N VAL A 249 -14.36 -0.29 -17.15
CA VAL A 249 -14.01 0.89 -17.93
C VAL A 249 -15.11 1.12 -18.97
N SER A 250 -15.90 2.16 -18.79
CA SER A 250 -16.99 2.54 -19.68
C SER A 250 -17.17 4.05 -19.72
N THR A 251 -17.88 4.55 -20.72
CA THR A 251 -18.27 5.95 -20.84
C THR A 251 -19.79 6.06 -20.92
N GLN A 252 -20.33 7.18 -20.52
CA GLN A 252 -21.76 7.52 -20.54
C GLN A 252 -22.62 6.67 -19.58
N LEU A 253 -22.58 5.36 -19.69
CA LEU A 253 -23.33 4.42 -18.86
C LEU A 253 -22.37 3.70 -17.92
N LEU A 254 -22.73 3.64 -16.66
CA LEU A 254 -21.99 2.86 -15.66
C LEU A 254 -22.56 1.44 -15.61
N LEU A 255 -21.69 0.46 -15.85
CA LEU A 255 -22.07 -0.93 -15.97
C LEU A 255 -21.68 -1.73 -14.72
N ASN A 256 -22.52 -2.68 -14.34
CA ASN A 256 -22.25 -3.67 -13.28
C ASN A 256 -21.83 -3.08 -11.93
N GLY A 257 -22.28 -1.87 -11.64
CA GLY A 257 -21.98 -1.19 -10.39
C GLY A 257 -23.01 -1.47 -9.30
N SER A 258 -22.89 -0.76 -8.19
CA SER A 258 -23.81 -0.80 -7.08
C SER A 258 -25.08 -0.02 -7.35
N LEU A 259 -26.20 -0.50 -6.83
CA LEU A 259 -27.50 0.13 -6.94
C LEU A 259 -27.82 0.94 -5.68
N ALA A 260 -28.65 1.98 -5.81
CA ALA A 260 -29.17 2.72 -4.68
C ALA A 260 -30.31 1.93 -4.00
N GLU A 261 -30.41 2.02 -2.69
CA GLU A 261 -31.44 1.30 -1.92
C GLU A 261 -32.81 1.99 -1.98
N ASN A 262 -32.84 3.31 -1.81
CA ASN A 262 -34.08 4.09 -1.67
C ASN A 262 -34.30 5.08 -2.81
N GLY A 263 -34.41 4.56 -4.03
CA GLY A 263 -34.65 5.38 -5.22
C GLY A 263 -33.37 5.97 -5.83
N ILE A 264 -33.52 6.57 -6.99
CA ILE A 264 -32.41 7.12 -7.78
C ILE A 264 -31.71 8.24 -7.02
N ARG A 265 -30.39 8.21 -7.01
CA ARG A 265 -29.53 9.23 -6.39
C ARG A 265 -28.76 10.01 -7.44
N ILE A 266 -28.71 11.31 -7.25
CA ILE A 266 -27.98 12.23 -8.10
C ILE A 266 -26.88 12.87 -7.27
N ARG A 267 -25.64 12.77 -7.77
CA ARG A 267 -24.46 13.28 -7.09
C ARG A 267 -23.69 14.20 -8.03
N SER A 268 -23.33 15.37 -7.53
CA SER A 268 -22.46 16.32 -8.21
C SER A 268 -21.65 17.09 -7.18
N GLU A 269 -20.46 17.49 -7.52
CA GLU A 269 -19.65 18.35 -6.66
C GLU A 269 -20.34 19.69 -6.40
N ASN A 270 -20.93 20.25 -7.45
CA ASN A 270 -21.78 21.43 -7.39
C ASN A 270 -22.82 21.36 -8.49
N ILE A 271 -24.05 21.05 -8.12
CA ILE A 271 -25.15 20.89 -9.08
C ILE A 271 -25.48 22.17 -9.84
N THR A 272 -25.18 23.33 -9.28
CA THR A 272 -25.40 24.64 -9.92
C THR A 272 -24.33 24.96 -10.97
N ASN A 273 -23.17 24.33 -10.89
CA ASN A 273 -22.10 24.49 -11.84
C ASN A 273 -22.25 23.46 -12.99
N ASN A 274 -22.52 23.93 -14.19
CA ASN A 274 -22.71 23.10 -15.36
C ASN A 274 -21.41 22.41 -15.85
N ALA A 275 -20.23 22.84 -15.39
CA ALA A 275 -18.96 22.21 -15.71
C ALA A 275 -18.72 20.91 -14.91
N LYS A 276 -19.45 20.70 -13.83
CA LYS A 276 -19.29 19.51 -12.98
C LYS A 276 -20.14 18.37 -13.47
N THR A 277 -19.53 17.20 -13.59
CA THR A 277 -20.21 15.98 -13.98
C THR A 277 -21.25 15.57 -12.95
N ILE A 278 -22.39 15.14 -13.43
CA ILE A 278 -23.47 14.61 -12.62
C ILE A 278 -23.39 13.08 -12.70
N ILE A 279 -23.26 12.43 -11.55
CA ILE A 279 -23.29 10.98 -11.43
C ILE A 279 -24.68 10.58 -10.95
N VAL A 280 -25.37 9.80 -11.76
CA VAL A 280 -26.67 9.24 -11.44
C VAL A 280 -26.51 7.79 -11.04
N GLN A 281 -26.98 7.42 -9.87
CA GLN A 281 -27.03 6.04 -9.41
C GLN A 281 -28.48 5.55 -9.47
N LEU A 282 -28.70 4.47 -10.24
CA LEU A 282 -30.01 3.85 -10.36
C LEU A 282 -30.31 2.94 -9.17
N ASP A 283 -31.56 2.75 -8.89
CA ASP A 283 -32.07 1.83 -7.87
C ASP A 283 -32.45 0.46 -8.44
N ARG A 284 -32.67 0.40 -9.75
CA ARG A 284 -32.96 -0.85 -10.50
C ARG A 284 -32.07 -0.95 -11.71
N PRO A 285 -31.49 -2.11 -11.97
CA PRO A 285 -30.64 -2.27 -13.14
C PRO A 285 -31.47 -2.32 -14.42
N VAL A 286 -30.95 -1.70 -15.45
CA VAL A 286 -31.46 -1.85 -16.81
C VAL A 286 -30.52 -2.76 -17.58
N GLN A 287 -31.03 -3.89 -18.04
CA GLN A 287 -30.21 -4.85 -18.77
C GLN A 287 -29.86 -4.34 -20.16
N ILE A 288 -28.61 -4.46 -20.55
CA ILE A 288 -28.12 -4.18 -21.90
C ILE A 288 -27.41 -5.42 -22.43
N ASN A 289 -27.87 -5.90 -23.58
CA ASN A 289 -27.36 -7.09 -24.24
C ASN A 289 -26.68 -6.69 -25.53
N CYS A 290 -25.37 -6.89 -25.59
CA CYS A 290 -24.56 -6.51 -26.72
C CYS A 290 -24.07 -7.74 -27.48
N THR A 291 -24.05 -7.65 -28.82
CA THR A 291 -23.68 -8.74 -29.67
C THR A 291 -22.82 -8.23 -30.83
N ARG A 292 -21.76 -8.95 -31.12
CA ARG A 292 -21.05 -8.93 -32.40
C ARG A 292 -21.48 -10.19 -33.15
N PRO A 293 -22.41 -10.10 -34.06
CA PRO A 293 -23.00 -11.28 -34.73
C PRO A 293 -22.06 -11.94 -35.73
N ASN A 294 -20.99 -11.25 -36.12
CA ASN A 294 -20.03 -11.72 -37.09
C ASN A 294 -19.16 -12.85 -36.50
N ASN A 295 -19.11 -13.97 -37.22
CA ASN A 295 -18.25 -15.09 -36.89
C ASN A 295 -16.84 -14.84 -37.45
N ASN A 296 -16.01 -14.12 -36.65
CA ASN A 296 -14.67 -13.77 -37.07
C ASN A 296 -13.72 -14.96 -36.90
N THR A 297 -12.82 -15.11 -37.86
CA THR A 297 -11.69 -16.03 -37.77
C THR A 297 -10.41 -15.26 -37.49
N ARG A 298 -9.53 -15.85 -36.72
CA ARG A 298 -8.23 -15.27 -36.38
C ARG A 298 -7.11 -16.12 -36.97
N LYS A 299 -6.13 -15.47 -37.55
CA LYS A 299 -4.89 -16.10 -38.00
C LYS A 299 -3.70 -15.54 -37.24
N SER A 300 -2.64 -16.36 -37.09
CA SER A 300 -1.38 -16.00 -36.48
C SER A 300 -0.36 -15.74 -37.58
N GLU A 301 0.25 -14.57 -37.54
CA GLU A 301 1.34 -14.20 -38.46
C GLU A 301 2.60 -13.92 -37.68
N ARG A 302 3.68 -14.58 -38.00
CA ARG A 302 4.97 -14.35 -37.35
C ARG A 302 5.62 -13.09 -37.93
N ILE A 303 5.98 -12.16 -37.05
CA ILE A 303 6.59 -10.89 -37.41
C ILE A 303 8.05 -10.79 -36.97
N GLY A 304 8.53 -11.77 -36.26
CA GLY A 304 9.90 -11.87 -35.77
C GLY A 304 10.10 -13.14 -34.94
N PRO A 305 11.30 -13.41 -34.49
CA PRO A 305 11.59 -14.57 -33.64
C PRO A 305 10.77 -14.51 -32.34
N GLY A 306 9.90 -15.52 -32.13
CA GLY A 306 9.03 -15.59 -30.98
C GLY A 306 7.91 -14.54 -30.94
N GLN A 307 7.71 -13.74 -31.98
CA GLN A 307 6.70 -12.70 -32.04
C GLN A 307 5.58 -13.06 -33.03
N THR A 308 4.37 -13.09 -32.53
CA THR A 308 3.19 -13.42 -33.34
C THR A 308 2.20 -12.25 -33.32
N PHE A 309 1.76 -11.86 -34.50
CA PHE A 309 0.68 -10.91 -34.70
C PHE A 309 -0.60 -11.67 -35.00
N TYR A 310 -1.67 -11.34 -34.30
CA TYR A 310 -2.98 -11.94 -34.51
C TYR A 310 -3.83 -11.01 -35.39
N ALA A 311 -4.15 -11.48 -36.57
CA ALA A 311 -4.90 -10.76 -37.56
C ALA A 311 -6.29 -11.37 -37.76
N THR A 312 -7.28 -10.57 -38.15
CA THR A 312 -8.56 -11.05 -38.59
C THR A 312 -8.38 -11.61 -40.00
N ASN A 313 -8.71 -12.90 -40.20
CA ASN A 313 -8.53 -13.56 -41.46
C ASN A 313 -9.78 -13.41 -42.37
N ALA A 314 -10.93 -13.89 -41.89
CA ALA A 314 -12.16 -13.86 -42.61
C ALA A 314 -13.34 -13.77 -41.64
N ILE A 315 -14.48 -13.32 -42.16
CA ILE A 315 -15.74 -13.35 -41.43
C ILE A 315 -16.62 -14.39 -42.12
N ILE A 316 -17.07 -15.39 -41.38
CA ILE A 316 -17.89 -16.49 -41.92
C ILE A 316 -19.36 -16.08 -41.90
N GLY A 317 -20.04 -16.20 -43.03
CA GLY A 317 -21.43 -15.83 -43.16
C GLY A 317 -21.66 -14.36 -43.48
N ASP A 318 -22.88 -13.90 -43.28
CA ASP A 318 -23.28 -12.52 -43.54
C ASP A 318 -22.63 -11.54 -42.55
N ILE A 319 -22.08 -10.46 -43.08
CA ILE A 319 -21.50 -9.41 -42.24
C ILE A 319 -22.61 -8.50 -41.77
N ARG A 320 -22.80 -8.47 -40.47
CA ARG A 320 -23.82 -7.67 -39.80
C ARG A 320 -23.19 -6.72 -38.77
N LYS A 321 -23.88 -5.62 -38.53
CA LYS A 321 -23.41 -4.61 -37.58
C LYS A 321 -23.55 -5.10 -36.12
N ALA A 322 -22.52 -4.85 -35.32
CA ALA A 322 -22.60 -5.06 -33.89
C ALA A 322 -23.66 -4.11 -33.28
N HIS A 323 -24.38 -4.57 -32.31
CA HIS A 323 -25.47 -3.82 -31.71
C HIS A 323 -25.66 -4.18 -30.22
N CYS A 324 -26.28 -3.26 -29.51
CA CYS A 324 -26.74 -3.47 -28.15
C CYS A 324 -28.25 -3.29 -28.08
N ASN A 325 -28.93 -4.15 -27.38
CA ASN A 325 -30.36 -4.13 -27.18
C ASN A 325 -30.70 -3.78 -25.73
N VAL A 326 -31.61 -2.82 -25.59
CA VAL A 326 -32.15 -2.37 -24.31
C VAL A 326 -33.67 -2.41 -24.36
N SER A 327 -34.33 -2.90 -23.31
CA SER A 327 -35.79 -2.83 -23.21
C SER A 327 -36.26 -1.37 -23.16
N LYS A 328 -37.05 -0.97 -24.12
CA LYS A 328 -37.60 0.39 -24.24
C LYS A 328 -38.43 0.77 -23.02
N ALA A 329 -39.33 -0.13 -22.62
CA ALA A 329 -40.19 0.14 -21.48
C ALA A 329 -39.41 0.40 -20.19
N LYS A 330 -38.39 -0.43 -19.90
CA LYS A 330 -37.55 -0.27 -18.73
C LYS A 330 -36.65 0.98 -18.78
N TRP A 331 -36.16 1.29 -19.99
CA TRP A 331 -35.35 2.47 -20.17
C TRP A 331 -36.17 3.75 -20.02
N ASP A 332 -37.33 3.84 -20.64
CA ASP A 332 -38.22 5.01 -20.52
C ASP A 332 -38.69 5.24 -19.09
N GLU A 333 -39.02 4.17 -18.37
CA GLU A 333 -39.33 4.25 -16.94
C GLU A 333 -38.14 4.82 -16.13
N THR A 334 -36.95 4.33 -16.44
CA THR A 334 -35.72 4.76 -15.72
C THR A 334 -35.42 6.22 -16.01
N VAL A 335 -35.48 6.64 -17.27
CA VAL A 335 -35.22 8.04 -17.67
C VAL A 335 -36.27 8.98 -17.08
N GLN A 336 -37.56 8.58 -17.04
CA GLN A 336 -38.61 9.34 -16.39
C GLN A 336 -38.28 9.60 -14.92
N ARG A 337 -37.90 8.54 -14.21
CA ARG A 337 -37.53 8.64 -12.77
C ARG A 337 -36.27 9.47 -12.56
N VAL A 338 -35.29 9.41 -13.46
CA VAL A 338 -34.12 10.28 -13.43
C VAL A 338 -34.52 11.73 -13.63
N ALA A 339 -35.41 12.01 -14.61
CA ALA A 339 -35.92 13.36 -14.83
C ALA A 339 -36.66 13.91 -13.63
N GLU A 340 -37.50 13.10 -12.99
CA GLU A 340 -38.20 13.48 -11.75
C GLU A 340 -37.24 13.86 -10.62
N GLN A 341 -36.16 13.09 -10.45
CA GLN A 341 -35.14 13.41 -9.45
C GLN A 341 -34.34 14.67 -9.80
N LEU A 342 -33.98 14.86 -11.06
CA LEU A 342 -33.32 16.08 -11.55
C LEU A 342 -34.23 17.31 -11.36
N GLY A 343 -35.55 17.15 -11.59
CA GLY A 343 -36.52 18.21 -11.40
C GLY A 343 -36.55 18.79 -9.99
N LYS A 344 -36.32 17.96 -8.99
CA LYS A 344 -36.25 18.43 -7.60
C LYS A 344 -35.10 19.44 -7.38
N TYR A 345 -34.00 19.27 -8.09
CA TYR A 345 -32.86 20.19 -8.01
C TYR A 345 -33.05 21.45 -8.85
N PHE A 346 -33.80 21.35 -9.95
CA PHE A 346 -33.97 22.43 -10.91
C PHE A 346 -35.37 23.06 -10.88
N LYS A 347 -36.04 23.07 -9.73
CA LYS A 347 -37.35 23.73 -9.50
C LYS A 347 -38.42 23.32 -10.51
N ASN A 348 -38.50 22.03 -10.82
CA ASN A 348 -39.46 21.42 -11.71
C ASN A 348 -39.45 22.02 -13.14
N LYS A 349 -38.30 22.48 -13.61
CA LYS A 349 -38.12 22.85 -15.02
C LYS A 349 -38.24 21.63 -15.92
N THR A 350 -38.59 21.87 -17.17
CA THR A 350 -38.58 20.82 -18.20
C THR A 350 -37.20 20.21 -18.35
N ILE A 351 -37.10 18.90 -18.25
CA ILE A 351 -35.83 18.18 -18.42
C ILE A 351 -35.78 17.59 -19.81
N ASN A 352 -34.73 17.96 -20.53
CA ASN A 352 -34.50 17.47 -21.90
C ASN A 352 -33.21 16.67 -21.96
N PHE A 353 -33.30 15.41 -22.39
CA PHE A 353 -32.14 14.59 -22.67
C PHE A 353 -31.84 14.59 -24.15
N THR A 354 -30.62 14.90 -24.53
CA THR A 354 -30.16 14.92 -25.91
C THR A 354 -28.85 14.16 -26.06
N ASN A 355 -28.52 13.81 -27.31
CA ASN A 355 -27.26 13.16 -27.62
C ASN A 355 -26.06 14.10 -27.36
N PRO A 356 -24.84 13.57 -27.21
CA PRO A 356 -23.65 14.38 -27.10
C PRO A 356 -23.47 15.34 -28.26
N SER A 357 -23.00 16.56 -27.97
CA SER A 357 -22.85 17.60 -28.99
C SER A 357 -21.68 17.40 -29.95
N GLY A 358 -20.69 16.56 -29.56
CA GLY A 358 -19.49 16.30 -30.32
C GLY A 358 -18.30 15.98 -29.45
N GLY A 359 -17.17 15.71 -30.06
CA GLY A 359 -15.93 15.31 -29.37
C GLY A 359 -15.37 14.02 -29.92
N ASP A 360 -14.46 13.42 -29.19
CA ASP A 360 -13.84 12.14 -29.55
C ASP A 360 -14.87 11.01 -29.51
N LEU A 361 -14.63 9.96 -30.29
CA LEU A 361 -15.50 8.81 -30.36
C LEU A 361 -15.76 8.18 -28.98
N GLU A 362 -14.78 8.16 -28.16
CA GLU A 362 -14.84 7.60 -26.79
C GLU A 362 -15.83 8.34 -25.89
N ILE A 363 -16.04 9.64 -26.10
CA ILE A 363 -16.94 10.48 -25.30
C ILE A 363 -18.34 10.55 -25.92
N THR A 364 -18.43 10.60 -27.24
CA THR A 364 -19.68 10.75 -27.95
C THR A 364 -20.48 9.47 -28.05
N THR A 365 -19.86 8.35 -27.78
CA THR A 365 -20.47 7.01 -27.79
C THR A 365 -20.30 6.34 -26.42
N HIS A 366 -21.12 5.34 -26.18
CA HIS A 366 -20.93 4.44 -25.06
C HIS A 366 -19.82 3.45 -25.41
N SER A 367 -18.63 3.66 -24.87
CA SER A 367 -17.48 2.78 -25.05
C SER A 367 -17.34 1.81 -23.88
N PHE A 368 -17.11 0.55 -24.19
CA PHE A 368 -16.90 -0.50 -23.17
C PHE A 368 -16.18 -1.71 -23.80
N ASN A 369 -15.75 -2.62 -22.97
CA ASN A 369 -15.16 -3.88 -23.37
C ASN A 369 -16.20 -5.01 -23.26
N CYS A 370 -16.36 -5.78 -24.29
CA CYS A 370 -17.23 -6.94 -24.33
C CYS A 370 -16.48 -8.15 -24.89
N GLY A 371 -16.22 -9.13 -24.06
CA GLY A 371 -15.56 -10.36 -24.46
C GLY A 371 -14.13 -10.19 -25.02
N GLY A 372 -13.47 -9.08 -24.72
CA GLY A 372 -12.14 -8.74 -25.24
C GLY A 372 -12.14 -7.80 -26.44
N GLU A 373 -13.31 -7.48 -27.00
CA GLU A 373 -13.46 -6.49 -28.06
C GLU A 373 -13.98 -5.17 -27.50
N PHE A 374 -13.53 -4.05 -28.06
CA PHE A 374 -13.92 -2.72 -27.62
C PHE A 374 -15.03 -2.15 -28.49
N PHE A 375 -16.17 -1.96 -27.88
CA PHE A 375 -17.38 -1.48 -28.54
C PHE A 375 -17.58 0.02 -28.33
N TYR A 376 -18.06 0.68 -29.37
CA TYR A 376 -18.41 2.10 -29.37
C TYR A 376 -19.83 2.23 -29.91
N CYS A 377 -20.80 2.33 -29.00
CA CYS A 377 -22.21 2.28 -29.33
C CYS A 377 -22.82 3.66 -29.37
N ASN A 378 -23.57 3.96 -30.41
CA ASN A 378 -24.33 5.20 -30.54
C ASN A 378 -25.54 5.18 -29.61
N THR A 379 -25.57 6.08 -28.65
CA THR A 379 -26.62 6.20 -27.63
C THR A 379 -27.68 7.24 -27.95
N SER A 380 -27.73 7.76 -29.14
CA SER A 380 -28.70 8.79 -29.54
C SER A 380 -30.16 8.35 -29.34
N ALA A 381 -30.43 7.06 -29.47
CA ALA A 381 -31.79 6.51 -29.27
C ALA A 381 -32.16 6.44 -27.76
N LEU A 382 -31.18 6.43 -26.89
CA LEU A 382 -31.39 6.40 -25.42
C LEU A 382 -31.65 7.81 -24.86
N PHE A 383 -30.96 8.80 -25.39
CA PHE A 383 -31.00 10.19 -24.91
C PHE A 383 -31.68 11.10 -25.94
N ASN A 384 -32.97 10.90 -26.14
CA ASN A 384 -33.79 11.71 -27.00
C ASN A 384 -35.21 11.78 -26.42
N SER A 385 -35.34 12.49 -25.32
CA SER A 385 -36.63 12.61 -24.61
C SER A 385 -36.75 13.91 -23.85
N THR A 386 -37.98 14.43 -23.75
CA THR A 386 -38.29 15.66 -23.00
C THR A 386 -39.36 15.35 -21.97
N TRP A 387 -39.10 15.73 -20.72
CA TRP A 387 -39.92 15.42 -19.58
C TRP A 387 -40.45 16.69 -18.90
N ARG A 388 -41.79 16.80 -18.82
CA ARG A 388 -42.52 17.90 -18.16
C ARG A 388 -43.27 17.34 -16.96
N PHE A 389 -43.23 18.03 -15.86
CA PHE A 389 -43.77 17.53 -14.58
C PHE A 389 -45.32 17.51 -14.51
N ASN A 390 -46.00 18.16 -15.43
CA ASN A 390 -47.46 18.24 -15.42
C ASN A 390 -48.14 17.31 -16.44
N ASP A 391 -47.39 16.55 -17.23
CA ASP A 391 -47.99 15.67 -18.24
C ASP A 391 -48.05 14.23 -17.71
N THR A 392 -49.25 13.78 -17.38
CA THR A 392 -49.52 12.35 -17.18
C THR A 392 -49.43 11.65 -18.53
N VAL A 393 -48.26 11.10 -18.84
CA VAL A 393 -48.03 10.34 -20.07
C VAL A 393 -48.69 8.97 -19.92
N ASN A 394 -49.92 8.84 -20.34
CA ASN A 394 -50.55 7.54 -20.63
C ASN A 394 -50.02 7.00 -21.99
N ALA A 395 -48.73 6.61 -22.00
CA ALA A 395 -48.24 5.84 -23.15
C ALA A 395 -48.62 4.38 -22.94
N THR A 396 -49.44 3.83 -23.78
CA THR A 396 -49.63 2.39 -23.98
C THR A 396 -48.29 1.80 -24.38
N ARG A 397 -47.52 1.33 -23.40
CA ARG A 397 -46.17 0.76 -23.57
C ARG A 397 -46.34 -0.71 -23.94
N SER A 398 -45.88 -1.10 -25.12
CA SER A 398 -45.73 -2.53 -25.45
C SER A 398 -44.46 -3.03 -24.73
N GLU A 399 -44.61 -4.05 -23.89
CA GLU A 399 -43.49 -4.62 -23.13
C GLU A 399 -42.38 -5.23 -23.99
N ASN A 400 -42.66 -5.48 -25.26
CA ASN A 400 -41.75 -6.17 -26.17
C ASN A 400 -40.89 -5.25 -27.05
N ASP A 401 -41.04 -3.92 -26.95
CA ASP A 401 -40.23 -3.00 -27.71
C ASP A 401 -38.80 -2.93 -27.21
N THR A 402 -37.84 -3.15 -28.11
CA THR A 402 -36.41 -3.03 -27.83
C THR A 402 -35.78 -1.86 -28.55
N ILE A 403 -34.94 -1.12 -27.87
CA ILE A 403 -34.07 -0.11 -28.49
C ILE A 403 -32.79 -0.82 -28.92
N SER A 404 -32.48 -0.77 -30.19
CA SER A 404 -31.24 -1.31 -30.75
C SER A 404 -30.24 -0.17 -31.00
N LEU A 405 -29.11 -0.23 -30.35
CA LEU A 405 -28.01 0.73 -30.48
C LEU A 405 -26.99 0.19 -31.46
N PRO A 406 -26.72 0.87 -32.58
CA PRO A 406 -25.67 0.44 -33.49
C PRO A 406 -24.31 0.68 -32.90
N CYS A 407 -23.43 -0.31 -32.93
CA CYS A 407 -22.11 -0.27 -32.39
C CYS A 407 -21.03 -0.41 -33.45
N ARG A 408 -19.92 0.27 -33.24
CA ARG A 408 -18.70 0.12 -34.01
C ARG A 408 -17.66 -0.54 -33.15
N ILE A 409 -16.74 -1.28 -33.76
CA ILE A 409 -15.66 -1.95 -33.05
C ILE A 409 -14.33 -1.33 -33.46
N LYS A 410 -13.46 -1.13 -32.51
CA LYS A 410 -12.12 -0.59 -32.71
C LYS A 410 -11.10 -1.52 -32.06
N GLN A 411 -10.01 -1.80 -32.75
CA GLN A 411 -8.94 -2.67 -32.26
C GLN A 411 -7.74 -1.88 -31.75
N ILE A 412 -7.45 -0.70 -32.30
CA ILE A 412 -6.37 0.17 -31.86
C ILE A 412 -6.93 1.20 -30.89
N ILE A 413 -6.54 1.12 -29.64
CA ILE A 413 -7.15 1.86 -28.54
C ILE A 413 -6.09 2.65 -27.80
N ASN A 414 -6.38 3.94 -27.58
CA ASN A 414 -5.64 4.80 -26.69
C ASN A 414 -6.34 4.84 -25.33
N MET A 415 -5.97 3.92 -24.44
CA MET A 415 -6.53 3.95 -23.11
C MET A 415 -6.04 5.14 -22.31
N TRP A 416 -6.89 5.66 -21.44
CA TRP A 416 -6.60 6.76 -20.51
C TRP A 416 -6.24 8.07 -21.19
N GLN A 417 -6.52 8.24 -22.49
CA GLN A 417 -6.16 9.42 -23.29
C GLN A 417 -4.66 9.76 -23.25
N ARG A 418 -3.82 8.76 -23.05
CA ARG A 418 -2.36 8.92 -22.97
C ARG A 418 -1.76 9.01 -24.37
N ALA A 419 -0.99 10.07 -24.59
CA ALA A 419 -0.17 10.19 -25.78
C ALA A 419 1.04 9.25 -25.73
N GLY A 420 1.42 8.70 -26.89
CA GLY A 420 2.65 7.91 -27.01
C GLY A 420 2.51 6.40 -26.83
N GLN A 421 1.37 5.92 -26.41
CA GLN A 421 1.09 4.47 -26.30
C GLN A 421 -0.31 4.15 -26.81
N ALA A 422 -0.40 3.11 -27.64
CA ALA A 422 -1.65 2.55 -28.11
C ALA A 422 -1.62 1.02 -27.94
N MET A 423 -2.77 0.44 -27.69
CA MET A 423 -2.94 -1.00 -27.59
C MET A 423 -3.71 -1.50 -28.81
N TYR A 424 -3.23 -2.60 -29.38
CA TYR A 424 -3.97 -3.39 -30.34
C TYR A 424 -4.66 -4.54 -29.62
N ALA A 425 -5.97 -4.56 -29.62
CA ALA A 425 -6.74 -5.68 -29.09
C ALA A 425 -6.78 -6.79 -30.14
N PRO A 426 -6.19 -7.98 -29.89
CA PRO A 426 -6.25 -9.06 -30.86
C PRO A 426 -7.70 -9.47 -31.12
N PRO A 427 -8.04 -9.86 -32.37
CA PRO A 427 -9.39 -10.24 -32.71
C PRO A 427 -9.82 -11.50 -31.95
N ILE A 428 -11.06 -11.52 -31.52
CA ILE A 428 -11.64 -12.66 -30.80
C ILE A 428 -12.41 -13.52 -31.84
N GLN A 429 -12.19 -14.82 -31.82
CA GLN A 429 -12.84 -15.77 -32.68
C GLN A 429 -14.33 -15.96 -32.34
N GLY A 430 -15.13 -16.19 -33.34
CA GLY A 430 -16.52 -16.54 -33.14
C GLY A 430 -17.46 -15.34 -32.98
N VAL A 431 -18.66 -15.60 -32.51
CA VAL A 431 -19.69 -14.61 -32.17
C VAL A 431 -19.49 -14.18 -30.72
N ILE A 432 -19.55 -12.89 -30.46
CA ILE A 432 -19.43 -12.36 -29.11
C ILE A 432 -20.79 -11.90 -28.62
N ARG A 433 -21.12 -12.29 -27.38
CA ARG A 433 -22.29 -11.81 -26.67
C ARG A 433 -21.92 -11.49 -25.24
N CYS A 434 -22.40 -10.37 -24.77
CA CYS A 434 -22.26 -9.99 -23.36
C CYS A 434 -23.54 -9.35 -22.83
N ASN A 435 -23.87 -9.69 -21.60
CA ASN A 435 -24.98 -9.13 -20.85
C ASN A 435 -24.43 -8.29 -19.72
N SER A 436 -24.85 -7.05 -19.64
CA SER A 436 -24.45 -6.11 -18.61
C SER A 436 -25.66 -5.41 -18.03
N ASN A 437 -25.51 -4.88 -16.83
CA ASN A 437 -26.53 -4.10 -16.18
C ASN A 437 -26.12 -2.63 -16.12
N ILE A 438 -26.93 -1.75 -16.65
CA ILE A 438 -26.76 -0.31 -16.49
C ILE A 438 -27.18 0.03 -15.06
N THR A 439 -26.25 0.51 -14.25
CA THR A 439 -26.48 0.85 -12.84
C THR A 439 -26.31 2.33 -12.54
N GLY A 440 -25.82 3.10 -13.51
CA GLY A 440 -25.63 4.52 -13.37
C GLY A 440 -25.45 5.24 -14.69
N LEU A 441 -25.51 6.55 -14.64
CA LEU A 441 -25.34 7.43 -15.78
C LEU A 441 -24.35 8.53 -15.42
N LEU A 442 -23.54 8.94 -16.41
CA LEU A 442 -22.72 10.14 -16.33
C LEU A 442 -23.36 11.21 -17.22
N LEU A 443 -23.79 12.31 -16.61
CA LEU A 443 -24.49 13.38 -17.32
C LEU A 443 -23.73 14.70 -17.17
N THR A 444 -23.82 15.52 -18.20
CA THR A 444 -23.39 16.91 -18.18
C THR A 444 -24.58 17.81 -18.53
N ARG A 445 -24.64 18.95 -17.88
CA ARG A 445 -25.72 19.94 -18.11
C ARG A 445 -25.21 21.03 -19.05
N ASP A 446 -26.00 21.41 -20.03
CA ASP A 446 -25.70 22.56 -20.88
C ASP A 446 -25.87 23.85 -20.08
N GLY A 447 -24.88 24.75 -20.21
CA GLY A 447 -24.89 26.08 -19.64
C GLY A 447 -25.01 27.14 -20.73
N GLY A 448 -25.19 28.38 -20.36
CA GLY A 448 -25.21 29.54 -21.25
C GLY A 448 -26.33 30.52 -20.92
N ARG A 449 -26.23 31.72 -21.47
CA ARG A 449 -27.19 32.81 -21.23
C ARG A 449 -28.50 32.70 -22.05
N GLU A 450 -28.52 31.86 -23.10
CA GLU A 450 -29.65 31.74 -24.01
C GLU A 450 -30.65 30.64 -23.65
N ASN A 451 -30.45 29.93 -22.57
CA ASN A 451 -31.39 28.92 -22.13
C ASN A 451 -32.69 29.59 -21.72
N ASN A 452 -33.76 29.30 -22.46
CA ASN A 452 -35.12 29.54 -22.00
C ASN A 452 -35.21 29.21 -20.52
N ASN A 453 -35.69 30.17 -19.72
CA ASN A 453 -35.74 30.04 -18.27
C ASN A 453 -36.44 28.79 -17.70
N ASN A 454 -37.00 27.95 -18.58
CA ASN A 454 -37.86 26.87 -18.19
C ASN A 454 -37.39 25.45 -18.64
N THR A 455 -36.24 25.33 -19.32
CA THR A 455 -35.74 24.03 -19.82
C THR A 455 -34.29 23.84 -19.45
N GLU A 456 -33.96 22.67 -18.90
CA GLU A 456 -32.57 22.23 -18.67
C GLU A 456 -32.24 21.06 -19.60
N VAL A 457 -31.08 21.12 -20.24
CA VAL A 457 -30.61 20.11 -21.22
C VAL A 457 -29.50 19.29 -20.57
N PHE A 458 -29.67 17.99 -20.62
CA PHE A 458 -28.68 17.03 -20.12
C PHE A 458 -28.18 16.15 -21.26
N ARG A 459 -26.87 15.97 -21.29
CA ARG A 459 -26.19 15.13 -22.27
C ARG A 459 -25.37 14.06 -21.61
N PRO A 460 -25.30 12.83 -22.14
CA PRO A 460 -24.39 11.84 -21.61
C PRO A 460 -22.95 12.31 -21.76
N GLY A 461 -22.15 12.07 -20.75
CA GLY A 461 -20.76 12.47 -20.69
C GLY A 461 -19.86 11.30 -20.32
N GLY A 462 -18.63 11.58 -19.99
CA GLY A 462 -17.64 10.58 -19.60
C GLY A 462 -16.23 11.03 -19.97
N GLY A 463 -15.33 10.06 -20.06
CA GLY A 463 -13.93 10.31 -20.45
C GLY A 463 -12.99 10.42 -19.24
N ASN A 464 -13.45 10.95 -18.13
CA ASN A 464 -12.69 10.91 -16.88
C ASN A 464 -13.05 9.62 -16.09
N MET A 465 -12.17 8.63 -16.13
CA MET A 465 -12.42 7.34 -15.47
C MET A 465 -12.48 7.44 -13.96
N LYS A 466 -11.96 8.51 -13.38
CA LYS A 466 -12.11 8.76 -11.93
C LYS A 466 -13.56 8.86 -11.49
N ASP A 467 -14.44 9.36 -12.36
CA ASP A 467 -15.87 9.44 -12.07
C ASP A 467 -16.51 8.06 -11.98
N ASN A 468 -16.04 7.10 -12.78
CA ASN A 468 -16.45 5.71 -12.67
C ASN A 468 -16.08 5.13 -11.30
N TRP A 469 -14.89 5.43 -10.82
CA TRP A 469 -14.43 4.97 -9.51
C TRP A 469 -15.15 5.70 -8.36
N ARG A 470 -15.44 6.98 -8.51
CA ARG A 470 -16.24 7.73 -7.54
C ARG A 470 -17.63 7.17 -7.34
N SER A 471 -18.23 6.66 -8.38
CA SER A 471 -19.57 6.06 -8.31
C SER A 471 -19.64 4.85 -7.37
N GLU A 472 -18.50 4.20 -7.10
CA GLU A 472 -18.41 3.06 -6.21
C GLU A 472 -17.76 3.41 -4.86
N LEU A 473 -16.79 4.31 -4.84
CA LEU A 473 -16.03 4.69 -3.64
C LEU A 473 -16.66 5.86 -2.86
N TYR A 474 -17.83 6.35 -3.25
CA TYR A 474 -18.47 7.53 -2.65
C TYR A 474 -18.78 7.37 -1.16
N LYS A 475 -19.02 6.16 -0.72
CA LYS A 475 -19.42 5.84 0.67
C LYS A 475 -18.24 5.51 1.59
N TYR A 476 -17.03 5.49 1.09
CA TYR A 476 -15.85 5.11 1.85
C TYR A 476 -14.94 6.30 2.14
N LYS A 477 -14.27 6.22 3.26
CA LYS A 477 -13.28 7.19 3.70
C LYS A 477 -12.17 6.48 4.47
N VAL A 478 -10.93 6.79 4.19
CA VAL A 478 -9.78 6.28 4.93
C VAL A 478 -9.46 7.22 6.07
N VAL A 479 -9.27 6.67 7.24
CA VAL A 479 -8.87 7.41 8.43
C VAL A 479 -7.65 6.75 9.07
N LYS A 480 -6.84 7.58 9.68
CA LYS A 480 -5.69 7.18 10.46
C LYS A 480 -6.10 7.06 11.92
N ILE A 481 -5.82 5.93 12.52
CA ILE A 481 -6.07 5.74 13.96
C ILE A 481 -4.97 6.43 14.75
N GLU A 482 -5.36 7.23 15.71
CA GLU A 482 -4.47 7.89 16.68
C GLU A 482 -4.71 7.25 18.06
N PRO A 483 -4.03 6.14 18.35
CA PRO A 483 -4.35 5.37 19.55
C PRO A 483 -3.85 5.99 20.86
N LEU A 484 -2.95 6.96 20.76
CA LEU A 484 -2.37 7.61 21.93
C LEU A 484 -3.18 8.84 22.33
N GLY A 485 -3.70 8.83 23.54
CA GLY A 485 -4.49 9.92 24.09
C GLY A 485 -4.08 10.25 25.52
N VAL A 486 -4.32 11.49 25.92
CA VAL A 486 -4.09 11.97 27.27
C VAL A 486 -5.36 12.56 27.82
N ALA A 487 -5.64 12.32 29.09
CA ALA A 487 -6.82 12.84 29.76
C ALA A 487 -6.54 13.08 31.24
N PRO A 488 -7.25 14.02 31.89
CA PRO A 488 -7.09 14.26 33.30
C PRO A 488 -7.74 13.17 34.15
N THR A 489 -7.03 12.66 35.13
CA THR A 489 -7.57 11.72 36.12
C THR A 489 -7.15 12.13 37.53
N ARG A 490 -7.81 11.56 38.53
CA ARG A 490 -7.45 11.75 39.95
C ARG A 490 -6.25 10.89 40.36
N ALA A 491 -5.85 9.94 39.54
CA ALA A 491 -4.74 9.05 39.82
C ALA A 491 -3.40 9.70 39.50
N ARG A 492 -2.42 9.53 40.41
CA ARG A 492 -1.03 9.97 40.25
C ARG A 492 -0.11 8.78 40.23
N ARG A 493 0.99 8.84 39.47
CA ARG A 493 2.05 7.81 39.47
C ARG A 493 2.70 7.69 40.85
N ARG A 494 2.82 6.47 41.33
CA ARG A 494 3.53 6.16 42.57
C ARG A 494 4.90 5.58 42.23
N VAL A 495 5.90 5.90 43.05
CA VAL A 495 7.28 5.43 42.85
C VAL A 495 7.41 3.91 43.00
N VAL A 496 6.50 3.28 43.78
CA VAL A 496 6.45 1.82 43.94
C VAL A 496 5.05 1.36 43.61
N GLU A 497 4.82 0.87 42.40
CA GLU A 497 3.61 0.16 42.03
C GLU A 497 3.68 -1.28 42.54
N ARG A 498 2.99 -1.60 43.62
CA ARG A 498 2.60 -2.99 43.88
C ARG A 498 1.63 -3.41 42.80
N GLY A 499 2.09 -4.34 41.96
CA GLY A 499 1.27 -4.90 40.88
C GLY A 499 -0.04 -5.49 41.40
N LYS A 500 -1.09 -4.68 41.43
CA LYS A 500 -2.45 -5.20 41.51
C LYS A 500 -2.81 -5.66 40.11
N ARG A 501 -2.90 -6.95 39.89
CA ARG A 501 -3.60 -7.52 38.76
C ARG A 501 -5.00 -6.91 38.76
N ALA A 502 -5.33 -6.10 37.75
CA ALA A 502 -6.68 -5.71 37.47
C ALA A 502 -7.46 -6.97 37.13
N VAL A 503 -8.38 -7.33 38.00
CA VAL A 503 -9.36 -8.40 37.73
C VAL A 503 -10.24 -7.88 36.61
N GLY A 504 -10.15 -8.52 35.42
CA GLY A 504 -10.94 -8.16 34.27
C GLY A 504 -12.42 -8.33 34.60
N ILE A 505 -13.15 -7.25 34.71
CA ILE A 505 -14.61 -7.23 34.65
C ILE A 505 -14.96 -7.66 33.24
N GLY A 506 -15.92 -8.62 33.12
CA GLY A 506 -16.29 -9.29 31.92
C GLY A 506 -16.36 -8.37 30.71
N ALA A 507 -15.54 -8.68 29.72
CA ALA A 507 -15.42 -7.90 28.51
C ALA A 507 -16.77 -7.93 27.78
N VAL A 508 -17.45 -6.82 27.74
CA VAL A 508 -18.48 -6.56 26.73
C VAL A 508 -17.74 -6.61 25.39
N PHE A 509 -18.11 -7.53 24.53
CA PHE A 509 -17.49 -7.73 23.24
C PHE A 509 -17.87 -6.56 22.32
N ILE A 510 -17.12 -5.47 22.39
CA ILE A 510 -17.25 -4.34 21.48
C ILE A 510 -16.14 -4.51 20.45
N GLY A 511 -16.52 -4.49 19.17
CA GLY A 511 -15.56 -4.63 18.08
C GLY A 511 -14.67 -3.39 17.93
N PHE A 512 -13.72 -3.47 17.00
CA PHE A 512 -12.79 -2.38 16.69
C PHE A 512 -13.52 -1.05 16.43
N LEU A 513 -13.11 0.00 17.13
CA LEU A 513 -13.74 1.33 17.12
C LEU A 513 -15.21 1.38 17.53
N GLY A 514 -15.81 0.28 17.98
CA GLY A 514 -17.22 0.22 18.35
C GLY A 514 -17.63 1.16 19.48
N ALA A 515 -16.69 1.52 20.34
CA ALA A 515 -16.91 2.46 21.44
C ALA A 515 -16.59 3.92 21.09
N ALA A 516 -16.32 4.24 19.82
CA ALA A 516 -15.96 5.62 19.43
C ALA A 516 -17.03 6.66 19.69
N GLY A 517 -18.31 6.29 19.62
CA GLY A 517 -19.46 7.14 19.97
C GLY A 517 -19.86 7.10 21.43
N SER A 518 -19.20 6.28 22.25
CA SER A 518 -19.47 6.17 23.68
C SER A 518 -18.72 7.25 24.46
N THR A 519 -19.13 7.49 25.71
CA THR A 519 -18.40 8.40 26.58
C THR A 519 -16.97 7.94 26.82
N MET A 520 -16.07 8.84 27.16
CA MET A 520 -14.66 8.52 27.42
C MET A 520 -14.51 7.46 28.50
N GLY A 521 -15.32 7.52 29.55
CA GLY A 521 -15.32 6.54 30.64
C GLY A 521 -15.70 5.15 30.17
N ALA A 522 -16.75 5.03 29.39
CA ALA A 522 -17.20 3.76 28.81
C ALA A 522 -16.21 3.22 27.77
N ALA A 523 -15.67 4.07 26.92
CA ALA A 523 -14.71 3.70 25.88
C ALA A 523 -13.36 3.24 26.46
N SER A 524 -12.96 3.72 27.63
CA SER A 524 -11.70 3.36 28.29
C SER A 524 -11.60 1.88 28.68
N ILE A 525 -12.74 1.19 28.78
CA ILE A 525 -12.79 -0.26 29.06
C ILE A 525 -12.34 -1.08 27.84
N THR A 526 -12.47 -0.55 26.64
CA THR A 526 -12.25 -1.25 25.37
C THR A 526 -10.90 -0.92 24.69
N LEU A 527 -9.97 -0.31 25.39
CA LEU A 527 -8.66 0.08 24.85
C LEU A 527 -7.87 -1.12 24.30
N THR A 528 -8.05 -2.30 24.88
CA THR A 528 -7.39 -3.54 24.44
C THR A 528 -7.77 -3.92 23.03
N VAL A 529 -8.99 -3.64 22.59
CA VAL A 529 -9.48 -3.99 21.25
C VAL A 529 -8.70 -3.25 20.18
N GLN A 530 -8.55 -1.93 20.29
CA GLN A 530 -7.81 -1.13 19.34
C GLN A 530 -6.30 -1.44 19.38
N ALA A 531 -5.74 -1.62 20.57
CA ALA A 531 -4.32 -1.97 20.72
C ALA A 531 -4.00 -3.36 20.13
N ARG A 532 -4.86 -4.35 20.34
CA ARG A 532 -4.73 -5.68 19.75
C ARG A 532 -4.87 -5.66 18.24
N GLN A 533 -5.81 -4.88 17.71
CA GLN A 533 -6.02 -4.77 16.28
C GLN A 533 -4.78 -4.19 15.57
N LEU A 534 -4.12 -3.23 16.16
CA LEU A 534 -2.87 -2.70 15.63
C LEU A 534 -1.78 -3.78 15.57
N LEU A 535 -1.62 -4.56 16.62
CA LEU A 535 -0.66 -5.67 16.70
C LEU A 535 -1.05 -6.83 15.79
N SER A 536 -2.29 -7.30 15.84
CA SER A 536 -2.75 -8.44 15.02
C SER A 536 -2.72 -8.10 13.53
N GLY A 537 -3.04 -6.87 13.14
CA GLY A 537 -2.90 -6.40 11.78
C GLY A 537 -1.48 -6.51 11.27
N ILE A 538 -0.48 -6.12 12.08
CA ILE A 538 0.94 -6.24 11.74
C ILE A 538 1.35 -7.71 11.61
N VAL A 539 0.97 -8.56 12.55
CA VAL A 539 1.30 -9.99 12.56
C VAL A 539 0.63 -10.74 11.42
N GLN A 540 -0.67 -10.51 11.15
CA GLN A 540 -1.38 -11.14 10.04
C GLN A 540 -0.83 -10.73 8.68
N GLN A 541 -0.48 -9.46 8.49
CA GLN A 541 0.17 -9.02 7.28
C GLN A 541 1.51 -9.71 7.04
N GLN A 542 2.28 -9.98 8.11
CA GLN A 542 3.52 -10.72 8.00
C GLN A 542 3.30 -12.21 7.66
N SER A 543 2.34 -12.87 8.31
CA SER A 543 2.06 -14.29 8.07
C SER A 543 1.48 -14.56 6.67
N ASN A 544 0.61 -13.69 6.19
CA ASN A 544 0.04 -13.79 4.85
C ASN A 544 1.11 -13.57 3.77
N LEU A 545 2.12 -12.73 4.04
CA LEU A 545 3.24 -12.60 3.11
C LEU A 545 4.13 -13.82 3.06
N LEU A 546 4.48 -14.38 4.20
CA LEU A 546 5.29 -15.59 4.22
C LEU A 546 4.62 -16.67 3.39
N ARG A 547 3.31 -16.85 3.53
CA ARG A 547 2.53 -17.78 2.69
C ARG A 547 2.53 -17.38 1.22
N ALA A 548 2.38 -16.11 0.89
CA ALA A 548 2.41 -15.61 -0.49
C ALA A 548 3.81 -15.74 -1.11
N ILE A 549 4.87 -15.50 -0.34
CA ILE A 549 6.26 -15.69 -0.78
C ILE A 549 6.57 -17.18 -0.97
N GLU A 550 6.13 -18.05 -0.07
CA GLU A 550 6.28 -19.50 -0.21
C GLU A 550 5.53 -20.04 -1.43
N ALA A 551 4.34 -19.54 -1.73
CA ALA A 551 3.57 -19.90 -2.90
C ALA A 551 4.15 -19.36 -4.22
N GLN A 552 4.93 -18.30 -4.18
CA GLN A 552 5.40 -17.58 -5.35
C GLN A 552 6.94 -17.44 -5.42
N GLN A 553 7.71 -18.40 -4.99
CA GLN A 553 9.19 -18.38 -5.11
C GLN A 553 9.72 -18.12 -6.53
N HIS A 554 8.87 -18.02 -7.54
CA HIS A 554 9.25 -17.74 -8.93
C HIS A 554 8.96 -16.33 -9.42
N LEU A 555 8.32 -15.46 -8.65
CA LEU A 555 7.89 -14.14 -9.12
C LEU A 555 8.04 -13.07 -8.05
N LEU A 556 9.25 -12.80 -7.59
CA LEU A 556 9.62 -11.47 -7.12
C LEU A 556 9.70 -10.50 -8.33
N ARG A 557 8.71 -10.52 -9.18
CA ARG A 557 8.41 -9.38 -10.02
C ARG A 557 7.78 -8.37 -9.06
N LEU A 558 8.45 -7.25 -8.90
CA LEU A 558 7.92 -6.08 -8.23
C LEU A 558 6.62 -5.66 -8.93
N THR A 559 5.52 -6.30 -8.55
CA THR A 559 4.20 -5.93 -9.04
C THR A 559 3.75 -4.66 -8.33
N VAL A 560 2.86 -3.91 -8.94
CA VAL A 560 2.26 -2.72 -8.33
C VAL A 560 1.73 -3.03 -6.93
N TRP A 561 1.00 -4.12 -6.79
CA TRP A 561 0.44 -4.57 -5.51
C TRP A 561 1.48 -5.04 -4.50
N GLY A 562 2.55 -5.70 -4.96
CA GLY A 562 3.64 -6.15 -4.09
C GLY A 562 4.40 -5.01 -3.45
N ILE A 563 4.73 -3.98 -4.22
CA ILE A 563 5.38 -2.76 -3.71
C ILE A 563 4.48 -2.06 -2.70
N LYS A 564 3.20 -1.91 -3.00
CA LYS A 564 2.23 -1.26 -2.10
C LYS A 564 2.06 -2.01 -0.78
N GLN A 565 2.03 -3.32 -0.80
CA GLN A 565 1.98 -4.14 0.41
C GLN A 565 3.23 -3.94 1.28
N LEU A 566 4.42 -3.90 0.69
CA LEU A 566 5.65 -3.63 1.43
C LEU A 566 5.65 -2.23 2.05
N GLN A 567 5.24 -1.21 1.30
CA GLN A 567 5.11 0.15 1.83
C GLN A 567 4.13 0.24 3.00
N ALA A 568 2.97 -0.39 2.88
CA ALA A 568 1.97 -0.42 3.94
C ALA A 568 2.50 -1.07 5.22
N ARG A 569 3.28 -2.13 5.11
CA ARG A 569 3.89 -2.83 6.24
C ARG A 569 4.95 -2.03 6.94
N VAL A 570 5.88 -1.48 6.18
CA VAL A 570 6.93 -0.63 6.73
C VAL A 570 6.32 0.55 7.48
N LEU A 571 5.31 1.19 6.91
CA LEU A 571 4.59 2.28 7.54
C LEU A 571 3.89 1.85 8.85
N ALA A 572 3.24 0.69 8.84
CA ALA A 572 2.56 0.17 10.03
C ALA A 572 3.55 -0.11 11.18
N VAL A 573 4.67 -0.76 10.86
CA VAL A 573 5.73 -1.05 11.85
C VAL A 573 6.37 0.23 12.36
N GLU A 574 6.68 1.17 11.48
CA GLU A 574 7.27 2.46 11.85
C GLU A 574 6.38 3.24 12.82
N ARG A 575 5.08 3.31 12.53
CA ARG A 575 4.12 3.99 13.40
C ARG A 575 3.99 3.31 14.77
N TYR A 576 3.89 1.99 14.77
CA TYR A 576 3.82 1.23 16.02
C TYR A 576 5.07 1.44 16.87
N LEU A 577 6.25 1.35 16.26
CA LEU A 577 7.51 1.57 16.97
C LEU A 577 7.65 3.00 17.49
N ARG A 578 7.17 3.99 16.76
CA ARG A 578 7.16 5.39 17.21
C ARG A 578 6.27 5.57 18.44
N ASP A 579 5.07 5.00 18.44
CA ASP A 579 4.17 5.04 19.58
C ASP A 579 4.79 4.31 20.80
N GLN A 580 5.39 3.14 20.58
CA GLN A 580 6.07 2.40 21.64
C GLN A 580 7.31 3.13 22.17
N GLN A 581 8.02 3.83 21.31
CA GLN A 581 9.15 4.67 21.72
C GLN A 581 8.70 5.81 22.62
N LEU A 582 7.64 6.52 22.27
CA LEU A 582 7.06 7.58 23.11
C LEU A 582 6.61 7.02 24.46
N LEU A 583 5.89 5.91 24.46
CA LEU A 583 5.48 5.24 25.69
C LEU A 583 6.69 4.80 26.54
N GLY A 584 7.75 4.33 25.90
CA GLY A 584 9.01 4.00 26.58
C GLY A 584 9.67 5.21 27.24
N LEU A 585 9.75 6.34 26.53
CA LEU A 585 10.28 7.61 27.05
C LEU A 585 9.49 8.14 28.26
N TRP A 586 8.19 7.85 28.32
CA TRP A 586 7.31 8.25 29.43
C TRP A 586 7.24 7.24 30.57
N GLY A 587 7.98 6.14 30.47
CA GLY A 587 7.92 5.04 31.45
C GLY A 587 6.59 4.30 31.45
N CYS A 588 5.89 4.29 30.31
CA CYS A 588 4.59 3.68 30.11
C CYS A 588 4.64 2.43 29.25
N SER A 589 5.81 1.88 29.01
CA SER A 589 5.99 0.69 28.15
C SER A 589 5.14 -0.49 28.61
N GLY A 590 4.39 -1.06 27.68
CA GLY A 590 3.52 -2.21 27.94
C GLY A 590 2.24 -1.93 28.74
N LYS A 591 1.94 -0.67 29.04
CA LYS A 591 0.73 -0.26 29.76
C LYS A 591 -0.27 0.38 28.78
N LEU A 592 -1.54 0.02 28.92
CA LEU A 592 -2.63 0.66 28.16
C LEU A 592 -3.10 1.95 28.83
N ILE A 593 -3.08 1.98 30.16
CA ILE A 593 -3.39 3.16 30.96
C ILE A 593 -2.18 3.39 31.84
N CYS A 594 -1.60 4.57 31.76
CA CYS A 594 -0.40 4.94 32.48
C CYS A 594 -0.58 6.29 33.15
N THR A 595 -0.55 6.29 34.47
CA THR A 595 -0.60 7.54 35.25
C THR A 595 0.75 8.26 35.18
N THR A 596 0.75 9.57 35.28
CA THR A 596 1.95 10.40 35.27
C THR A 596 2.00 11.29 36.53
N ASN A 597 3.11 11.97 36.71
CA ASN A 597 3.28 12.97 37.76
C ASN A 597 3.06 14.41 37.29
N VAL A 598 2.59 14.60 36.07
CA VAL A 598 2.29 15.91 35.51
C VAL A 598 0.92 16.37 36.00
N PRO A 599 0.80 17.51 36.68
CA PRO A 599 -0.49 18.04 37.08
C PRO A 599 -1.23 18.57 35.87
N TRP A 600 -2.55 18.39 35.87
CA TRP A 600 -3.41 18.93 34.83
C TRP A 600 -3.53 20.45 34.97
N ASN A 601 -3.23 21.17 33.91
CA ASN A 601 -3.37 22.62 33.88
C ASN A 601 -4.75 23.01 33.36
N SER A 602 -5.47 23.80 34.15
CA SER A 602 -6.81 24.30 33.80
C SER A 602 -6.83 25.21 32.57
N SER A 603 -5.67 25.75 32.17
CA SER A 603 -5.55 26.50 30.90
C SER A 603 -5.69 25.62 29.67
N TRP A 604 -5.41 24.32 29.76
CA TRP A 604 -5.60 23.38 28.64
C TRP A 604 -7.08 23.06 28.43
N ASN A 605 -7.78 22.80 29.50
CA ASN A 605 -9.23 22.60 29.52
C ASN A 605 -9.72 22.77 30.96
N ASN A 606 -10.76 23.58 31.16
CA ASN A 606 -11.33 23.89 32.45
C ASN A 606 -12.61 23.13 32.78
N LYS A 607 -13.01 22.17 31.93
CA LYS A 607 -14.20 21.33 32.16
C LYS A 607 -14.00 20.47 33.40
N SER A 608 -15.10 20.22 34.10
CA SER A 608 -15.11 19.34 35.26
C SER A 608 -14.80 17.89 34.87
N TYR A 609 -14.33 17.11 35.83
CA TYR A 609 -14.03 15.69 35.61
C TYR A 609 -15.22 14.91 35.05
N SER A 610 -16.42 15.16 35.58
CA SER A 610 -17.65 14.51 35.11
C SER A 610 -18.07 14.96 33.71
N GLU A 611 -17.87 16.20 33.34
CA GLU A 611 -18.15 16.70 31.99
C GLU A 611 -17.24 16.03 30.96
N ILE A 612 -15.99 15.76 31.31
CA ILE A 612 -15.02 15.09 30.40
C ILE A 612 -15.37 13.60 30.28
N TRP A 613 -15.55 12.90 31.38
CA TRP A 613 -15.63 11.45 31.37
C TRP A 613 -17.02 10.88 31.13
N ASP A 614 -18.06 11.61 31.49
CA ASP A 614 -19.43 11.12 31.45
C ASP A 614 -20.24 11.67 30.26
N SER A 615 -19.82 12.77 29.65
CA SER A 615 -20.59 13.41 28.57
C SER A 615 -19.84 13.53 27.23
N MET A 616 -18.50 13.46 27.21
CA MET A 616 -17.71 13.62 26.00
C MET A 616 -17.25 12.26 25.45
N THR A 617 -17.09 12.20 24.13
CA THR A 617 -16.39 11.10 23.45
C THR A 617 -14.91 11.41 23.28
N TRP A 618 -14.09 10.38 23.08
CA TRP A 618 -12.67 10.57 22.81
C TRP A 618 -12.39 11.41 21.56
N LEU A 619 -13.24 11.31 20.54
CA LEU A 619 -13.13 12.13 19.32
C LEU A 619 -13.34 13.62 19.62
N GLN A 620 -14.33 13.96 20.43
CA GLN A 620 -14.59 15.35 20.85
C GLN A 620 -13.46 15.87 21.74
N TRP A 621 -12.99 15.05 22.67
CA TRP A 621 -11.88 15.37 23.55
C TRP A 621 -10.58 15.63 22.78
N ASP A 622 -10.27 14.79 21.82
CA ASP A 622 -9.08 14.96 20.98
C ASP A 622 -9.08 16.30 20.24
N LYS A 623 -10.22 16.73 19.73
CA LYS A 623 -10.36 18.05 19.08
C LYS A 623 -10.11 19.22 20.02
N GLU A 624 -10.56 19.11 21.27
CA GLU A 624 -10.34 20.15 22.26
C GLU A 624 -8.90 20.24 22.74
N ILE A 625 -8.23 19.11 22.91
CA ILE A 625 -6.89 19.03 23.49
C ILE A 625 -5.75 19.07 22.45
N ASN A 626 -6.06 18.97 21.18
CA ASN A 626 -5.07 18.82 20.10
C ASN A 626 -3.97 19.89 20.10
N ASN A 627 -4.34 21.14 20.39
CA ASN A 627 -3.38 22.26 20.42
C ASN A 627 -2.40 22.18 21.60
N TYR A 628 -2.71 21.42 22.62
CA TYR A 628 -1.90 21.28 23.83
C TYR A 628 -1.17 19.95 23.91
N THR A 629 -1.40 19.04 22.99
CA THR A 629 -0.85 17.68 23.01
C THR A 629 0.68 17.67 23.00
N SER A 630 1.30 18.50 22.19
CA SER A 630 2.77 18.60 22.12
C SER A 630 3.37 19.12 23.43
N ILE A 631 2.71 20.09 24.07
CA ILE A 631 3.12 20.64 25.36
C ILE A 631 3.00 19.58 26.44
N ILE A 632 1.89 18.85 26.46
CA ILE A 632 1.65 17.78 27.43
C ILE A 632 2.70 16.67 27.25
N TYR A 633 3.02 16.28 26.02
CA TYR A 633 4.03 15.25 25.74
C TYR A 633 5.42 15.66 26.22
N SER A 634 5.83 16.90 25.98
CA SER A 634 7.11 17.41 26.47
C SER A 634 7.18 17.45 28.00
N LEU A 635 6.09 17.83 28.67
CA LEU A 635 6.01 17.83 30.14
C LEU A 635 6.07 16.42 30.74
N ILE A 636 5.45 15.43 30.08
CA ILE A 636 5.53 14.03 30.51
C ILE A 636 6.96 13.50 30.38
N GLU A 637 7.61 13.79 29.26
CA GLU A 637 9.01 13.40 29.03
C GLU A 637 9.96 14.04 30.05
N GLU A 638 9.81 15.35 30.29
CA GLU A 638 10.61 16.07 31.29
C GLU A 638 10.39 15.50 32.69
N SER A 639 9.13 15.25 33.08
CA SER A 639 8.79 14.64 34.36
C SER A 639 9.39 13.25 34.52
N GLN A 640 9.39 12.43 33.46
CA GLN A 640 9.97 11.10 33.47
C GLN A 640 11.51 11.16 33.57
N ASN A 641 12.16 12.05 32.84
CA ASN A 641 13.61 12.27 32.91
C ASN A 641 14.03 12.72 34.31
N GLN A 642 13.26 13.59 34.92
CA GLN A 642 13.50 14.03 36.30
C GLN A 642 13.32 12.88 37.30
N GLN A 643 12.33 12.03 37.12
CA GLN A 643 12.09 10.85 37.93
C GLN A 643 13.25 9.83 37.82
N GLU A 644 13.67 9.53 36.58
CA GLU A 644 14.81 8.63 36.35
C GLU A 644 16.11 9.17 36.96
N LYS A 645 16.32 10.47 36.83
CA LYS A 645 17.47 11.11 37.46
C LYS A 645 17.42 11.01 38.97
N ASN A 646 16.25 11.24 39.58
CA ASN A 646 16.08 11.10 41.03
C ASN A 646 16.27 9.65 41.49
N GLU A 647 15.82 8.66 40.71
CA GLU A 647 16.05 7.24 40.99
C GLU A 647 17.54 6.86 40.87
N GLN A 648 18.23 7.40 39.87
CA GLN A 648 19.69 7.21 39.73
C GLN A 648 20.46 7.84 40.89
N ASP A 649 20.04 9.03 41.32
CA ASP A 649 20.64 9.72 42.48
C ASP A 649 20.39 8.92 43.77
N LEU A 650 19.20 8.36 43.97
CA LEU A 650 18.88 7.48 45.08
C LEU A 650 19.66 6.16 45.03
N LEU A 651 19.82 5.55 43.86
CA LEU A 651 20.64 4.36 43.67
C LEU A 651 22.15 4.66 43.90
N ALA A 652 22.58 5.87 43.52
CA ALA A 652 23.94 6.33 43.81
C ALA A 652 24.16 6.48 45.32
N LEU A 653 23.17 7.00 46.05
CA LEU A 653 23.23 7.09 47.52
C LEU A 653 23.25 5.71 48.21
N ASP A 654 22.48 4.76 47.68
CA ASP A 654 22.47 3.38 48.16
C ASP A 654 23.81 2.66 47.88
N LYS A 655 24.40 2.94 46.71
CA LYS A 655 25.77 2.49 46.40
C LYS A 655 26.83 3.12 47.31
N TRP A 656 26.62 4.33 47.79
CA TRP A 656 27.50 4.95 48.78
C TRP A 656 27.40 4.23 50.11
N ALA A 657 26.22 3.77 50.51
CA ALA A 657 26.06 2.97 51.72
C ALA A 657 26.78 1.61 51.61
N THR A 658 26.80 1.01 50.42
CA THR A 658 27.52 -0.26 50.15
C THR A 658 29.01 -0.08 49.91
N LEU A 659 29.50 1.16 49.70
CA LEU A 659 30.96 1.43 49.61
C LEU A 659 31.68 1.25 50.90
N TRP A 660 31.01 1.31 52.05
CA TRP A 660 31.63 1.01 53.37
C TRP A 660 31.82 -0.49 53.59
N ASP A 661 31.07 -1.36 52.93
CA ASP A 661 31.30 -2.82 52.89
C ASP A 661 32.48 -3.22 51.99
N TRP A 662 32.98 -2.29 51.17
CA TRP A 662 34.07 -2.56 50.23
C TRP A 662 35.46 -2.50 50.88
N PHE A 663 35.57 -1.99 52.12
CA PHE A 663 36.82 -1.98 52.86
C PHE A 663 37.12 -3.27 53.64
N ASP A 664 36.36 -4.35 53.33
CA ASP A 664 36.70 -5.66 53.91
C ASP A 664 37.95 -6.24 53.21
N ILE A 665 38.98 -6.38 53.93
CA ILE A 665 40.36 -6.75 53.54
C ILE A 665 40.38 -8.11 52.82
N THR A 666 39.32 -8.92 52.96
CA THR A 666 39.19 -10.23 52.34
C THR A 666 38.93 -10.15 50.82
N ASN A 667 38.33 -9.07 50.31
CA ASN A 667 38.06 -8.91 48.89
C ASN A 667 39.29 -8.39 48.11
N TRP A 668 40.23 -7.77 48.76
CA TRP A 668 41.44 -7.23 48.11
C TRP A 668 42.37 -8.33 47.58
N LEU A 669 42.43 -9.46 48.25
CA LEU A 669 43.15 -10.67 47.83
C LEU A 669 42.52 -11.30 46.57
N TRP A 670 41.23 -11.15 46.35
CA TRP A 670 40.54 -11.65 45.15
C TRP A 670 40.88 -10.82 43.91
N TYR A 671 40.98 -9.51 44.05
CA TYR A 671 41.40 -8.63 42.95
C TYR A 671 42.86 -8.86 42.54
N ILE A 672 43.75 -9.11 43.48
CA ILE A 672 45.12 -9.49 43.17
C ILE A 672 45.19 -10.81 42.41
N ARG A 673 44.33 -11.78 42.74
CA ARG A 673 44.20 -13.03 42.00
C ARG A 673 43.74 -12.81 40.57
N ILE A 674 42.74 -11.98 40.33
CA ILE A 674 42.26 -11.65 38.99
C ILE A 674 43.36 -10.97 38.17
N VAL A 675 44.08 -10.02 38.74
CA VAL A 675 45.17 -9.35 38.02
C VAL A 675 46.26 -10.35 37.65
N ILE A 676 46.62 -11.28 38.54
CA ILE A 676 47.59 -12.33 38.24
C ILE A 676 47.11 -13.27 37.14
N ILE A 677 45.84 -13.63 37.13
CA ILE A 677 45.23 -14.49 36.10
C ILE A 677 45.19 -13.77 34.74
N ILE A 678 44.85 -12.49 34.70
CA ILE A 678 44.85 -11.69 33.48
C ILE A 678 46.26 -11.53 32.92
N VAL A 679 47.24 -11.19 33.80
CA VAL A 679 48.63 -11.06 33.37
C VAL A 679 49.21 -12.41 32.93
N GLY A 680 48.91 -13.50 33.62
CA GLY A 680 49.28 -14.85 33.26
C GLY A 680 48.62 -15.33 31.95
N GLY A 681 47.36 -14.97 31.76
CA GLY A 681 46.63 -15.24 30.50
C GLY A 681 47.22 -14.49 29.31
N LEU A 682 47.59 -13.22 29.49
CA LEU A 682 48.22 -12.42 28.43
C LEU A 682 49.64 -12.94 28.08
N ILE A 683 50.38 -13.41 29.05
CA ILE A 683 51.70 -14.05 28.81
C ILE A 683 51.53 -15.40 28.11
N GLY A 684 50.53 -16.21 28.51
CA GLY A 684 50.18 -17.47 27.86
C GLY A 684 49.76 -17.28 26.38
N LEU A 685 48.91 -16.26 26.13
CA LEU A 685 48.52 -15.89 24.76
C LEU A 685 49.75 -15.47 23.91
N ARG A 686 50.67 -14.74 24.49
CA ARG A 686 51.93 -14.35 23.81
C ARG A 686 52.80 -15.54 23.47
N ILE A 687 52.87 -16.54 24.33
CA ILE A 687 53.61 -17.80 24.08
C ILE A 687 52.91 -18.60 22.95
N VAL A 688 51.59 -18.69 22.98
CA VAL A 688 50.79 -19.37 21.93
C VAL A 688 50.99 -18.68 20.56
N PHE A 689 50.97 -17.35 20.52
CA PHE A 689 51.21 -16.61 19.26
C PHE A 689 52.68 -16.76 18.78
N ALA A 690 53.65 -16.83 19.70
CA ALA A 690 55.04 -17.11 19.34
C ALA A 690 55.20 -18.52 18.77
N MET A 691 54.55 -19.52 19.36
CA MET A 691 54.54 -20.92 18.84
C MET A 691 53.84 -20.99 17.49
N LEU A 692 52.69 -20.33 17.29
CA LEU A 692 52.00 -20.26 16.02
C LEU A 692 52.84 -19.54 14.95
N SER A 693 53.59 -18.51 15.31
CA SER A 693 54.55 -17.83 14.43
C SER A 693 55.70 -18.75 14.00
N ILE A 694 56.21 -19.57 14.93
CA ILE A 694 57.25 -20.56 14.63
C ILE A 694 56.73 -21.67 13.72
N ILE A 695 55.49 -22.16 13.99
CA ILE A 695 54.85 -23.18 13.12
C ILE A 695 54.62 -22.64 11.71
N ASN A 696 54.22 -21.38 11.60
CA ASN A 696 54.01 -20.73 10.33
C ASN A 696 55.33 -20.48 9.57
N ARG A 697 56.44 -20.22 10.28
CA ARG A 697 57.80 -20.15 9.68
C ARG A 697 58.31 -21.51 9.21
N VAL A 698 57.99 -22.56 9.96
CA VAL A 698 58.37 -23.93 9.55
C VAL A 698 57.54 -24.39 8.33
N ARG A 699 56.33 -23.95 8.21
CA ARG A 699 55.43 -24.26 7.08
C ARG A 699 55.79 -23.50 5.79
N GLN A 700 56.46 -22.36 5.91
CA GLN A 700 56.94 -21.56 4.75
C GLN A 700 58.35 -21.97 4.27
N GLY A 701 59.01 -22.95 4.93
CA GLY A 701 60.38 -23.39 4.66
C GLY A 701 60.56 -24.41 3.55
N TYR A 702 59.53 -24.79 2.82
CA TYR A 702 59.70 -25.70 1.68
C TYR A 702 59.03 -25.13 0.43
N SER A 703 59.79 -24.33 -0.30
CA SER A 703 59.65 -24.18 -1.73
C SER A 703 60.93 -23.61 -2.31
N PRO A 704 61.55 -24.30 -3.28
CA PRO A 704 62.83 -23.85 -3.86
C PRO A 704 62.61 -22.76 -4.91
N LEU A 705 63.50 -21.79 -4.77
CA LEU A 705 64.00 -20.85 -5.77
C LEU A 705 63.50 -20.98 -7.23
N SER A 706 62.89 -19.91 -7.76
CA SER A 706 63.34 -19.36 -9.02
C SER A 706 63.19 -17.87 -9.12
N LEU A 707 64.21 -17.21 -9.39
CA LEU A 707 64.41 -15.81 -9.74
C LEU A 707 63.72 -15.48 -11.08
N GLN A 708 63.18 -14.29 -11.22
CA GLN A 708 63.53 -13.24 -12.21
C GLN A 708 62.41 -12.21 -12.23
N THR A 709 62.69 -11.07 -11.74
CA THR A 709 63.08 -9.77 -12.26
C THR A 709 62.22 -9.16 -13.36
N LEU A 710 61.81 -7.93 -13.04
CA LEU A 710 61.73 -6.74 -13.88
C LEU A 710 60.39 -6.37 -14.53
N THR A 711 59.92 -5.26 -14.06
CA THR A 711 59.04 -4.20 -14.63
C THR A 711 59.51 -3.73 -16.04
N PRO A 712 58.83 -2.82 -16.79
CA PRO A 712 57.59 -2.07 -16.55
C PRO A 712 56.66 -1.92 -17.79
N ASN A 713 55.51 -1.29 -17.59
CA ASN A 713 54.54 -0.64 -18.45
C ASN A 713 55.04 0.02 -19.76
N PRO A 714 54.25 0.52 -20.72
CA PRO A 714 52.76 0.66 -20.79
C PRO A 714 52.16 0.48 -22.23
N GLU A 715 50.86 0.68 -22.31
CA GLU A 715 50.04 1.18 -23.43
C GLU A 715 49.67 0.26 -24.61
N GLY A 716 48.40 0.34 -24.91
CA GLY A 716 47.88 0.38 -26.27
C GLY A 716 46.86 -0.66 -26.71
N LEU A 717 45.62 -0.26 -26.66
CA LEU A 717 44.61 -0.39 -27.72
C LEU A 717 44.38 -1.70 -28.51
N ASP A 718 43.09 -1.97 -28.54
CA ASP A 718 42.31 -2.53 -29.65
C ASP A 718 41.96 -4.04 -29.72
N ARG A 719 40.66 -4.15 -29.69
CA ARG A 719 39.71 -5.17 -30.16
C ARG A 719 40.07 -5.92 -31.43
N PRO A 720 39.33 -6.89 -31.93
CA PRO A 720 38.37 -7.84 -31.31
C PRO A 720 38.50 -9.27 -31.86
N GLY A 721 37.76 -10.17 -31.32
CA GLY A 721 37.23 -11.25 -32.16
C GLY A 721 37.49 -12.69 -31.77
N ARG A 722 36.40 -13.32 -31.62
CA ARG A 722 36.06 -14.68 -32.05
C ARG A 722 35.89 -15.74 -30.97
N ILE A 723 34.70 -16.16 -30.99
CA ILE A 723 34.02 -17.34 -30.46
C ILE A 723 34.79 -18.62 -30.87
N GLU A 724 34.97 -19.53 -29.93
CA GLU A 724 34.78 -20.94 -30.18
C GLU A 724 34.42 -21.68 -28.88
N GLU A 725 33.41 -22.49 -29.02
CA GLU A 725 32.93 -23.48 -28.08
C GLU A 725 33.98 -24.56 -27.83
N GLU A 726 34.15 -24.97 -26.58
CA GLU A 726 34.32 -26.39 -26.28
C GLU A 726 33.93 -26.63 -24.81
N GLY A 727 33.08 -27.60 -24.65
CA GLY A 727 32.49 -28.02 -23.40
C GLY A 727 33.43 -28.88 -22.56
N GLY A 728 33.05 -29.03 -21.32
CA GLY A 728 33.38 -30.16 -20.48
C GLY A 728 34.23 -29.85 -19.25
N GLU A 729 33.66 -30.19 -18.14
CA GLU A 729 34.32 -30.48 -16.86
C GLU A 729 35.06 -29.34 -16.13
N GLN A 730 34.32 -28.46 -15.46
CA GLN A 730 34.87 -27.71 -14.33
C GLN A 730 33.81 -27.42 -13.23
N GLY A 731 33.10 -28.43 -12.82
CA GLY A 731 32.09 -28.31 -11.70
C GLY A 731 32.66 -28.67 -10.33
N ARG A 732 33.85 -29.18 -10.18
CA ARG A 732 34.36 -29.70 -8.91
C ARG A 732 35.36 -28.79 -8.17
N ASP A 733 36.07 -27.95 -8.87
CA ASP A 733 37.10 -27.11 -8.24
C ASP A 733 36.62 -25.77 -7.70
N ARG A 734 35.41 -25.33 -8.05
CA ARG A 734 34.86 -24.05 -7.54
C ARG A 734 34.37 -24.11 -6.10
N SER A 735 33.91 -25.27 -5.64
CA SER A 735 33.41 -25.40 -4.27
C SER A 735 34.52 -25.40 -3.22
N ILE A 736 35.68 -25.93 -3.56
CA ILE A 736 36.87 -25.98 -2.65
C ILE A 736 37.55 -24.62 -2.57
N ARG A 737 37.54 -23.83 -3.64
CA ARG A 737 38.10 -22.47 -3.65
C ARG A 737 37.20 -21.46 -2.90
N LEU A 738 35.88 -21.64 -2.91
CA LEU A 738 34.94 -20.77 -2.16
C LEU A 738 35.08 -20.97 -0.65
N VAL A 739 35.25 -22.20 -0.18
CA VAL A 739 35.45 -22.48 1.25
C VAL A 739 36.80 -21.95 1.76
N ASN A 740 37.83 -22.07 0.95
CA ASN A 740 39.16 -21.49 1.28
C ASN A 740 39.15 -19.96 1.18
N GLY A 741 38.37 -19.39 0.28
CA GLY A 741 38.20 -17.94 0.13
C GLY A 741 37.45 -17.30 1.29
N SER A 742 36.43 -17.94 1.82
CA SER A 742 35.67 -17.42 2.95
C SER A 742 36.44 -17.49 4.26
N LEU A 743 37.26 -18.54 4.46
CA LEU A 743 38.14 -18.63 5.62
C LEU A 743 39.31 -17.62 5.51
N ALA A 744 39.79 -17.32 4.33
CA ALA A 744 40.81 -16.31 4.09
C ALA A 744 40.26 -14.88 4.34
N LEU A 745 39.03 -14.61 3.96
CA LEU A 745 38.35 -13.33 4.20
C LEU A 745 38.11 -13.10 5.69
N VAL A 746 37.64 -14.12 6.42
CA VAL A 746 37.50 -14.03 7.87
C VAL A 746 38.84 -13.85 8.58
N TRP A 747 39.91 -14.44 8.04
CA TRP A 747 41.25 -14.33 8.61
C TRP A 747 41.87 -12.95 8.32
N ASP A 748 41.63 -12.38 7.16
CA ASP A 748 42.07 -11.02 6.80
C ASP A 748 41.30 -9.96 7.59
N ASP A 749 40.02 -10.16 7.84
CA ASP A 749 39.22 -9.28 8.67
C ASP A 749 39.63 -9.35 10.14
N LEU A 750 39.91 -10.54 10.67
CA LEU A 750 40.47 -10.72 12.02
C LEU A 750 41.87 -10.10 12.14
N ARG A 751 42.70 -10.22 11.11
CA ARG A 751 44.03 -9.62 11.08
C ARG A 751 43.93 -8.09 10.98
N SER A 752 43.05 -7.54 10.19
CA SER A 752 42.80 -6.10 10.09
C SER A 752 42.25 -5.53 11.39
N LEU A 753 41.38 -6.26 12.09
CA LEU A 753 40.82 -5.89 13.39
C LEU A 753 41.91 -5.90 14.48
N CYS A 754 42.77 -6.92 14.47
CA CYS A 754 43.92 -7.00 15.40
C CYS A 754 44.96 -5.91 15.14
N LEU A 755 45.28 -5.61 13.89
CA LEU A 755 46.18 -4.51 13.53
C LEU A 755 45.60 -3.15 13.87
N PHE A 756 44.31 -2.96 13.61
CA PHE A 756 43.57 -1.75 13.96
C PHE A 756 43.54 -1.55 15.49
N SER A 757 43.24 -2.60 16.24
CA SER A 757 43.27 -2.59 17.69
C SER A 757 44.67 -2.30 18.26
N TYR A 758 45.73 -2.88 17.68
CA TYR A 758 47.11 -2.64 18.06
C TYR A 758 47.57 -1.20 17.79
N HIS A 759 47.26 -0.67 16.60
CA HIS A 759 47.62 0.71 16.27
C HIS A 759 46.89 1.70 17.13
N ARG A 760 45.67 1.44 17.48
CA ARG A 760 44.88 2.32 18.34
C ARG A 760 45.30 2.22 19.80
N LEU A 761 45.64 1.04 20.28
CA LEU A 761 46.20 0.88 21.64
C LEU A 761 47.54 1.58 21.76
N ARG A 762 48.38 1.53 20.76
CA ARG A 762 49.64 2.25 20.70
C ARG A 762 49.43 3.76 20.73
N ASP A 763 48.47 4.28 19.92
CA ASP A 763 48.17 5.71 19.90
C ASP A 763 47.59 6.18 21.22
N PHE A 764 46.79 5.33 21.89
CA PHE A 764 46.28 5.60 23.23
C PHE A 764 47.41 5.69 24.27
N ILE A 765 48.35 4.78 24.23
CA ILE A 765 49.50 4.79 25.13
C ILE A 765 50.39 6.02 24.90
N LEU A 766 50.58 6.43 23.65
CA LEU A 766 51.33 7.63 23.30
C LEU A 766 50.63 8.92 23.76
N VAL A 767 49.33 8.98 23.66
CA VAL A 767 48.52 10.12 24.15
C VAL A 767 48.53 10.14 25.65
N ALA A 768 48.39 8.99 26.32
CA ALA A 768 48.50 8.88 27.78
C ALA A 768 49.89 9.27 28.29
N ALA A 769 50.97 8.86 27.61
CA ALA A 769 52.32 9.24 27.95
C ALA A 769 52.58 10.74 27.79
N LYS A 770 52.04 11.37 26.71
CA LYS A 770 52.09 12.83 26.51
C LYS A 770 51.29 13.60 27.53
N THR A 771 50.14 13.07 27.96
CA THR A 771 49.34 13.72 29.02
C THR A 771 50.03 13.65 30.37
N VAL A 772 50.69 12.56 30.70
CA VAL A 772 51.51 12.42 31.90
C VAL A 772 52.72 13.34 31.89
N GLU A 773 53.37 13.51 30.73
CA GLU A 773 54.51 14.45 30.57
C GLU A 773 54.07 15.92 30.67
N LEU A 774 52.89 16.27 30.19
CA LEU A 774 52.27 17.60 30.36
C LEU A 774 51.83 17.88 31.80
N LEU A 775 51.40 16.87 32.56
CA LEU A 775 51.06 16.98 33.97
C LEU A 775 52.28 17.17 34.87
N GLY A 776 53.46 16.74 34.42
CA GLY A 776 54.72 16.90 35.16
C GLY A 776 55.36 18.29 35.08
N ARG A 777 54.90 19.19 34.23
CA ARG A 777 55.56 20.47 33.95
C ARG A 777 54.87 21.75 34.48
N SER A 778 53.65 21.67 35.05
CA SER A 778 53.04 22.87 35.71
C SER A 778 52.08 22.55 36.83
N SER A 779 52.52 22.72 38.01
CA SER A 779 51.73 22.73 39.24
C SER A 779 50.87 24.00 39.31
N LEU A 780 49.55 23.83 39.46
CA LEU A 780 48.47 24.80 39.72
C LEU A 780 47.61 25.32 38.54
N GLN A 781 48.07 25.38 37.31
CA GLN A 781 47.21 25.59 36.17
C GLN A 781 46.75 24.28 35.51
N GLY A 782 47.37 23.18 35.85
CA GLY A 782 47.15 21.84 35.30
C GLY A 782 45.86 21.13 35.72
N LEU A 783 45.29 21.48 36.88
CA LEU A 783 44.06 20.81 37.37
C LEU A 783 42.81 21.10 36.51
N ARG A 784 42.70 22.29 35.91
CA ARG A 784 41.59 22.60 34.99
C ARG A 784 41.79 22.04 33.60
N LEU A 785 43.02 21.90 33.12
CA LEU A 785 43.36 21.25 31.86
C LEU A 785 43.31 19.72 31.96
N GLY A 786 43.74 19.15 33.07
CA GLY A 786 43.67 17.73 33.35
C GLY A 786 42.24 17.20 33.35
N TRP A 787 41.30 17.95 33.93
CA TRP A 787 39.89 17.61 33.90
C TRP A 787 39.27 17.66 32.50
N LYS A 788 39.68 18.64 31.68
CA LYS A 788 39.26 18.67 30.25
C LYS A 788 39.88 17.52 29.47
N GLY A 789 41.13 17.18 29.72
CA GLY A 789 41.78 16.01 29.10
C GLY A 789 41.15 14.69 29.50
N LEU A 790 40.79 14.52 30.78
CA LEU A 790 40.09 13.33 31.26
C LEU A 790 38.69 13.18 30.65
N LYS A 791 37.98 14.28 30.49
CA LYS A 791 36.67 14.31 29.82
C LYS A 791 36.77 13.99 28.31
N TYR A 792 37.83 14.44 27.66
CA TYR A 792 38.13 14.10 26.28
C TYR A 792 38.49 12.62 26.11
N LEU A 793 39.31 12.07 27.02
CA LEU A 793 39.66 10.66 27.05
C LEU A 793 38.43 9.77 27.31
N TRP A 794 37.54 10.20 28.20
CA TRP A 794 36.30 9.49 28.47
C TRP A 794 35.37 9.46 27.25
N ASN A 795 35.23 10.59 26.56
CA ASN A 795 34.46 10.65 25.34
C ASN A 795 35.07 9.82 24.19
N LEU A 796 36.39 9.75 24.12
CA LEU A 796 37.11 8.91 23.15
C LEU A 796 36.90 7.42 23.44
N LEU A 797 36.90 7.01 24.70
CA LEU A 797 36.60 5.64 25.14
C LEU A 797 35.16 5.24 24.87
N LEU A 798 34.20 6.16 25.04
CA LEU A 798 32.81 5.93 24.70
C LEU A 798 32.60 5.78 23.18
N TYR A 799 33.27 6.63 22.40
CA TYR A 799 33.27 6.54 20.96
C TYR A 799 33.81 5.17 20.47
N TRP A 800 34.90 4.71 21.07
CA TRP A 800 35.51 3.42 20.76
C TRP A 800 34.64 2.23 21.18
N GLY A 801 33.93 2.36 22.27
CA GLY A 801 32.98 1.36 22.72
C GLY A 801 31.83 1.21 21.73
N GLN A 802 31.38 2.30 21.12
CA GLN A 802 30.36 2.28 20.08
C GLN A 802 30.88 1.71 18.76
N GLU A 803 32.12 2.04 18.38
CA GLU A 803 32.76 1.53 17.16
C GLU A 803 33.00 0.01 17.23
N LEU A 804 33.50 -0.48 18.37
CA LEU A 804 33.64 -1.92 18.63
C LEU A 804 32.30 -2.66 18.63
N LYS A 805 31.26 -2.03 19.16
CA LYS A 805 29.91 -2.61 19.16
C LYS A 805 29.35 -2.71 17.76
N SER A 806 29.51 -1.69 16.92
CA SER A 806 29.06 -1.72 15.54
C SER A 806 29.82 -2.76 14.69
N SER A 807 31.13 -2.88 14.91
CA SER A 807 31.96 -3.90 14.22
C SER A 807 31.60 -5.32 14.66
N ALA A 808 31.29 -5.53 15.94
CA ALA A 808 30.84 -6.82 16.46
C ALA A 808 29.46 -7.21 15.91
N ILE A 809 28.55 -6.24 15.80
CA ILE A 809 27.21 -6.47 15.20
C ILE A 809 27.35 -6.83 13.72
N ASN A 810 28.17 -6.11 12.96
CA ASN A 810 28.41 -6.42 11.55
C ASN A 810 29.03 -7.81 11.34
N LEU A 811 29.91 -8.23 12.24
CA LEU A 811 30.49 -9.57 12.19
C LEU A 811 29.43 -10.66 12.49
N LEU A 812 28.56 -10.40 13.46
CA LEU A 812 27.45 -11.29 13.81
C LEU A 812 26.43 -11.38 12.66
N ASP A 813 26.11 -10.27 12.02
CA ASP A 813 25.20 -10.25 10.86
C ASP A 813 25.81 -11.02 9.68
N THR A 814 27.11 -10.84 9.41
CA THR A 814 27.80 -11.55 8.33
C THR A 814 27.87 -13.06 8.59
N THR A 815 28.10 -13.46 9.84
CA THR A 815 28.09 -14.89 10.22
C THR A 815 26.68 -15.47 10.19
N ALA A 816 25.67 -14.71 10.59
CA ALA A 816 24.27 -15.13 10.53
C ALA A 816 23.81 -15.35 9.07
N ILE A 817 24.19 -14.45 8.15
CA ILE A 817 23.92 -14.60 6.71
C ILE A 817 24.65 -15.81 6.12
N ALA A 818 25.88 -16.04 6.53
CA ALA A 818 26.64 -17.21 6.07
C ALA A 818 26.01 -18.53 6.56
N VAL A 819 25.55 -18.58 7.82
CA VAL A 819 24.85 -19.74 8.39
C VAL A 819 23.49 -19.94 7.70
N ALA A 820 22.72 -18.88 7.45
CA ALA A 820 21.45 -18.96 6.73
C ALA A 820 21.64 -19.53 5.33
N ASN A 821 22.61 -19.05 4.57
CA ASN A 821 22.94 -19.57 3.25
C ASN A 821 23.39 -21.03 3.25
N TRP A 822 24.03 -21.47 4.33
CA TRP A 822 24.47 -22.86 4.47
C TRP A 822 23.30 -23.78 4.81
N THR A 823 22.39 -23.35 5.66
CA THR A 823 21.16 -24.07 5.98
C THR A 823 20.25 -24.22 4.75
N ASP A 824 20.11 -23.17 3.93
CA ASP A 824 19.34 -23.24 2.69
C ASP A 824 19.92 -24.24 1.69
N ARG A 825 21.25 -24.33 1.57
CA ARG A 825 21.89 -25.37 0.74
C ARG A 825 21.66 -26.78 1.25
N ILE A 826 21.68 -26.99 2.55
CA ILE A 826 21.39 -28.31 3.15
C ILE A 826 19.93 -28.69 2.91
N ILE A 827 19.00 -27.76 3.03
CA ILE A 827 17.58 -27.98 2.74
C ILE A 827 17.38 -28.31 1.25
N GLU A 828 18.06 -27.60 0.34
CA GLU A 828 17.99 -27.87 -1.10
C GLU A 828 18.54 -29.26 -1.47
N ILE A 829 19.65 -29.65 -0.87
CA ILE A 829 20.20 -31.00 -1.04
C ILE A 829 19.24 -32.07 -0.49
N GLY A 830 18.64 -31.83 0.67
CA GLY A 830 17.62 -32.70 1.26
C GLY A 830 16.39 -32.86 0.35
N GLN A 831 15.92 -31.77 -0.22
CA GLN A 831 14.78 -31.81 -1.16
C GLN A 831 15.12 -32.51 -2.48
N ARG A 832 16.36 -32.41 -2.97
CA ARG A 832 16.82 -33.15 -4.16
C ARG A 832 16.93 -34.64 -3.88
N LEU A 833 17.44 -35.01 -2.72
CA LEU A 833 17.49 -36.39 -2.26
C LEU A 833 16.08 -36.99 -2.08
N CYS A 834 15.16 -36.30 -1.44
CA CYS A 834 13.78 -36.74 -1.31
C CYS A 834 13.09 -36.91 -2.66
N ARG A 835 13.27 -36.00 -3.59
CA ARG A 835 12.74 -36.14 -4.97
C ARG A 835 13.36 -37.32 -5.69
N ALA A 836 14.66 -37.57 -5.54
CA ALA A 836 15.32 -38.72 -6.14
C ALA A 836 14.76 -40.04 -5.57
N ILE A 837 14.54 -40.09 -4.27
CA ILE A 837 13.98 -41.27 -3.59
C ILE A 837 12.54 -41.56 -4.01
N ILE A 838 11.70 -40.50 -4.17
CA ILE A 838 10.31 -40.64 -4.62
C ILE A 838 10.22 -41.11 -6.08
N HIS A 839 11.22 -40.80 -6.90
CA HIS A 839 11.25 -41.23 -8.30
C HIS A 839 11.79 -42.65 -8.51
N ILE A 840 12.46 -43.25 -7.51
CA ILE A 840 12.95 -44.62 -7.59
C ILE A 840 11.82 -45.62 -7.87
N PRO A 841 10.67 -45.63 -7.14
CA PRO A 841 9.58 -46.54 -7.42
C PRO A 841 9.00 -46.40 -8.83
N ARG A 842 8.93 -45.18 -9.37
CA ARG A 842 8.45 -44.93 -10.75
C ARG A 842 9.42 -45.47 -11.80
N ARG A 843 10.72 -45.37 -11.62
CA ARG A 843 11.72 -45.96 -12.53
C ARG A 843 11.73 -47.47 -12.49
N ILE A 844 11.54 -48.05 -11.31
CA ILE A 844 11.44 -49.49 -11.15
C ILE A 844 10.18 -50.04 -11.85
N ARG A 845 9.04 -49.34 -11.70
CA ARG A 845 7.79 -49.72 -12.38
C ARG A 845 7.89 -49.64 -13.92
N GLN A 846 8.52 -48.59 -14.43
CA GLN A 846 8.76 -48.43 -15.86
C GLN A 846 9.80 -49.45 -16.42
N GLY A 847 10.74 -49.89 -15.58
CA GLY A 847 11.67 -50.95 -15.92
C GLY A 847 10.97 -52.29 -16.00
N PHE A 848 10.04 -52.61 -15.11
CA PHE A 848 9.23 -53.79 -15.15
C PHE A 848 8.24 -53.83 -16.31
N GLU A 849 7.63 -52.69 -16.66
CA GLU A 849 6.74 -52.59 -17.83
C GLU A 849 7.48 -52.78 -19.15
N ARG A 850 8.78 -52.39 -19.25
CA ARG A 850 9.60 -52.64 -20.42
C ARG A 850 10.15 -54.07 -20.50
N ALA A 851 10.19 -54.80 -19.41
CA ALA A 851 10.63 -56.20 -19.38
C ALA A 851 9.51 -57.20 -19.65
N LEU A 852 8.25 -56.73 -19.59
CA LEU A 852 7.05 -57.50 -19.88
C LEU A 852 6.43 -57.28 -21.28
N LEU A 853 6.99 -56.36 -22.07
CA LEU A 853 6.75 -56.20 -23.48
C LEU A 853 7.96 -56.70 -24.27
#